data_55218a9919753097d34313115cf1a2bc
#
_entry.id   55218a9919753097d34313115cf1a2bc
#
_cell.length_a   1.000
_cell.length_b   1.000
_cell.length_c   1.000
_cell.angle_alpha   90.00
_cell.angle_beta   90.00
_cell.angle_gamma   90.00
#
_symmetry.space_group_name_H-M   'P 1'
#
loop_
_entity.id
_entity.type
_entity.pdbx_description
1 polymer ?
#
loop_
_entity_poly.entity_id
_entity_poly.type
_entity_poly.pdbx_seq_one_letter_code
_entity_poly.pdbx_strand_id
1 'polypeptide(L)'
;MRSRLPRLLLSLLITTLALQATAASLEQQRRYYDEAKRALEKGNSGPYRRYASVLRDYPLEPYLAYDELTARLKSASNADVEKFLAEHGDLPQIGWLKLRWLRLLAARGDWKTFLAYYDPKLNFTELDCLFGQYQVSHSVAEGDNTAEKLWLVGKSQPEACDALFEMWQARGGLTEERRWKRTKLAVENGNYGLASYLTKQLTSHRAYGELLLEVAQKPQLLSQTERFAGGNTAMADVVSIGLRRLARQDPEKALGLLDSYARRMAFSAEEKVAIARQIGLTLARRFDSRALQVMAEYDPELRDNTVSEWRARLLLRLGRWDDAYALTSRFPEDLAKTNRWRYWRARSLELKEPNSPQAISLYAPVAKERDFYGFLSADRIQAPYKLNHQPLNLPPKVMQKVRNTAGIRRALEFHARGQIVDGRREWYHVSRLFDRDELVAQAQLAYEKGWYFPAIRTISQAQYWDDLDIRFPMAHRGTLVKAARAREIHPSWAFAITRQESAFMADARSHVGATGLMQLMPATAKETARRFGIPLSSTQQVLNPDVNIQLGTAYLSQIYNQFNGNRVLASAAYNAGPGRVRQWLRNAEHLSFDVWVENIPFDETRQYVQNVLTYSVIYGQKLNTPQPLVEWHERYFESQ
;
A
#
# COMPACT_ATOMS: atom_id res chain seq x y z
N MET A 1 -78.85 -47.13 -36.31
CA MET A 1 -77.37 -47.28 -36.48
C MET A 1 -76.66 -46.37 -35.45
N ARG A 2 -76.07 -46.97 -34.45
CA ARG A 2 -75.38 -46.25 -33.29
C ARG A 2 -73.93 -46.07 -33.61
N SER A 3 -73.47 -44.84 -33.69
CA SER A 3 -72.03 -44.49 -33.82
C SER A 3 -71.38 -44.34 -32.45
N ARG A 4 -70.39 -45.16 -32.16
CA ARG A 4 -69.47 -45.04 -30.99
C ARG A 4 -68.42 -44.02 -31.37
N LEU A 5 -68.26 -42.94 -30.61
CA LEU A 5 -67.13 -42.04 -30.64
C LEU A 5 -66.20 -42.35 -29.44
N PRO A 6 -64.91 -42.28 -29.61
CA PRO A 6 -63.97 -42.86 -28.68
C PRO A 6 -63.55 -41.93 -27.51
N ARG A 7 -63.44 -42.57 -26.34
CA ARG A 7 -62.89 -42.02 -25.09
C ARG A 7 -61.35 -41.97 -25.11
N LEU A 8 -60.72 -41.30 -26.04
CA LEU A 8 -59.24 -41.30 -26.17
C LEU A 8 -58.60 -39.91 -26.22
N LEU A 9 -59.33 -38.83 -25.87
CA LEU A 9 -58.83 -37.47 -25.89
C LEU A 9 -58.77 -36.76 -24.53
N LEU A 10 -59.01 -37.48 -23.42
CA LEU A 10 -58.96 -36.89 -22.05
C LEU A 10 -57.75 -37.31 -21.21
N SER A 11 -56.91 -38.22 -21.72
CA SER A 11 -55.71 -38.68 -21.00
C SER A 11 -54.40 -38.01 -21.42
N LEU A 12 -54.40 -37.13 -22.43
CA LEU A 12 -53.18 -36.45 -22.88
C LEU A 12 -53.06 -35.02 -22.37
N LEU A 13 -54.05 -34.50 -21.62
CA LEU A 13 -54.00 -33.14 -21.05
C LEU A 13 -53.62 -33.08 -19.57
N ILE A 14 -53.38 -34.23 -18.91
CA ILE A 14 -53.01 -34.29 -17.49
C ILE A 14 -51.51 -34.57 -17.27
N THR A 15 -50.78 -34.94 -18.32
CA THR A 15 -49.34 -35.30 -18.20
C THR A 15 -48.38 -34.15 -18.57
N THR A 16 -48.85 -32.98 -18.94
CA THR A 16 -47.98 -31.78 -19.22
C THR A 16 -47.99 -30.73 -18.13
N LEU A 17 -48.63 -30.99 -16.99
CA LEU A 17 -48.66 -30.08 -15.82
C LEU A 17 -47.76 -30.49 -14.67
N ALA A 18 -46.86 -31.44 -14.90
CA ALA A 18 -45.86 -31.83 -13.89
C ALA A 18 -44.46 -31.51 -14.39
N LEU A 19 -43.76 -30.59 -13.71
CA LEU A 19 -42.38 -30.12 -13.80
C LEU A 19 -42.14 -28.84 -14.61
N GLN A 20 -42.87 -27.80 -14.32
CA GLN A 20 -42.20 -26.49 -14.19
C GLN A 20 -41.96 -26.27 -12.68
N ALA A 21 -40.90 -26.88 -12.15
CA ALA A 21 -40.28 -26.34 -10.98
C ALA A 21 -39.76 -24.95 -11.37
N THR A 22 -40.58 -23.92 -11.13
CA THR A 22 -40.20 -22.53 -11.36
C THR A 22 -38.95 -22.31 -10.54
N ALA A 23 -37.82 -22.09 -11.21
CA ALA A 23 -36.58 -21.70 -10.54
C ALA A 23 -36.91 -20.57 -9.56
N ALA A 24 -36.51 -20.71 -8.31
CA ALA A 24 -36.79 -19.68 -7.30
C ALA A 24 -36.26 -18.33 -7.78
N SER A 25 -37.05 -17.28 -7.61
CA SER A 25 -36.62 -15.95 -7.98
C SER A 25 -35.35 -15.57 -7.19
N LEU A 26 -34.51 -14.69 -7.74
CA LEU A 26 -33.30 -14.22 -7.05
C LEU A 26 -33.63 -13.66 -5.65
N GLU A 27 -34.78 -12.99 -5.51
CA GLU A 27 -35.22 -12.46 -4.22
C GLU A 27 -35.59 -13.56 -3.20
N GLN A 28 -36.18 -14.65 -3.68
CA GLN A 28 -36.44 -15.83 -2.85
C GLN A 28 -35.13 -16.51 -2.44
N GLN A 29 -34.17 -16.65 -3.35
CA GLN A 29 -32.84 -17.19 -3.04
C GLN A 29 -32.11 -16.33 -1.99
N ARG A 30 -32.19 -15.00 -2.08
CA ARG A 30 -31.64 -14.09 -1.04
C ARG A 30 -32.27 -14.34 0.32
N ARG A 31 -33.58 -14.47 0.41
CA ARG A 31 -34.27 -14.78 1.69
C ARG A 31 -33.86 -16.11 2.27
N TYR A 32 -33.80 -17.17 1.47
CA TYR A 32 -33.37 -18.48 1.91
C TYR A 32 -31.91 -18.51 2.33
N TYR A 33 -31.06 -17.78 1.62
CA TYR A 33 -29.67 -17.57 2.01
C TYR A 33 -29.56 -16.91 3.39
N ASP A 34 -30.28 -15.84 3.66
CA ASP A 34 -30.26 -15.13 4.94
C ASP A 34 -30.80 -15.99 6.09
N GLU A 35 -31.82 -16.79 5.83
CA GLU A 35 -32.35 -17.74 6.83
C GLU A 35 -31.33 -18.83 7.14
N ALA A 36 -30.73 -19.44 6.12
CA ALA A 36 -29.71 -20.46 6.27
C ALA A 36 -28.47 -19.93 7.01
N LYS A 37 -28.01 -18.74 6.64
CA LYS A 37 -26.85 -18.10 7.27
C LYS A 37 -27.07 -17.84 8.76
N ARG A 38 -28.20 -17.23 9.11
CA ARG A 38 -28.55 -16.97 10.52
C ARG A 38 -28.71 -18.26 11.35
N ALA A 39 -29.15 -19.34 10.72
CA ALA A 39 -29.25 -20.64 11.39
C ALA A 39 -27.87 -21.29 11.61
N LEU A 40 -26.99 -21.23 10.58
CA LEU A 40 -25.60 -21.72 10.69
C LEU A 40 -24.80 -20.97 11.76
N GLU A 41 -24.98 -19.66 11.89
CA GLU A 41 -24.37 -18.85 12.96
C GLU A 41 -24.78 -19.33 14.37
N LYS A 42 -25.96 -19.98 14.50
CA LYS A 42 -26.46 -20.60 15.73
C LYS A 42 -26.15 -22.11 15.82
N GLY A 43 -25.31 -22.63 14.94
CA GLY A 43 -24.95 -24.05 14.89
C GLY A 43 -26.02 -24.98 14.29
N ASN A 44 -27.07 -24.43 13.66
CA ASN A 44 -28.14 -25.20 13.04
C ASN A 44 -28.02 -25.27 11.52
N SER A 45 -27.61 -26.44 11.00
CA SER A 45 -27.48 -26.68 9.56
C SER A 45 -28.79 -27.07 8.86
N GLY A 46 -29.91 -27.26 9.61
CA GLY A 46 -31.19 -27.71 9.06
C GLY A 46 -31.75 -26.84 7.92
N PRO A 47 -31.88 -25.49 8.08
CA PRO A 47 -32.33 -24.63 7.01
C PRO A 47 -31.44 -24.66 5.77
N TYR A 48 -30.11 -24.68 5.92
CA TYR A 48 -29.18 -24.80 4.79
C TYR A 48 -29.43 -26.08 3.98
N ARG A 49 -29.53 -27.25 4.65
CA ARG A 49 -29.81 -28.51 3.98
C ARG A 49 -31.17 -28.51 3.28
N ARG A 50 -32.18 -27.86 3.88
CA ARG A 50 -33.52 -27.70 3.28
C ARG A 50 -33.50 -26.91 2.00
N TYR A 51 -32.70 -25.85 1.93
CA TYR A 51 -32.64 -24.96 0.78
C TYR A 51 -31.50 -25.25 -0.20
N ALA A 52 -30.68 -26.26 0.03
CA ALA A 52 -29.48 -26.55 -0.76
C ALA A 52 -29.75 -26.68 -2.27
N SER A 53 -30.86 -27.35 -2.65
CA SER A 53 -31.23 -27.51 -4.06
C SER A 53 -31.62 -26.20 -4.72
N VAL A 54 -32.31 -25.32 -3.99
CA VAL A 54 -32.78 -24.01 -4.47
C VAL A 54 -31.63 -23.00 -4.56
N LEU A 55 -30.63 -23.14 -3.66
CA LEU A 55 -29.49 -22.25 -3.57
C LEU A 55 -28.30 -22.65 -4.45
N ARG A 56 -28.35 -23.82 -5.11
CA ARG A 56 -27.22 -24.37 -5.89
C ARG A 56 -26.62 -23.37 -6.88
N ASP A 57 -27.46 -22.61 -7.56
CA ASP A 57 -27.02 -21.62 -8.57
C ASP A 57 -26.94 -20.19 -8.01
N TYR A 58 -27.21 -20.02 -6.72
CA TYR A 58 -27.11 -18.72 -6.07
C TYR A 58 -25.63 -18.34 -5.84
N PRO A 59 -25.18 -17.17 -6.26
CA PRO A 59 -23.77 -16.83 -6.24
C PRO A 59 -23.08 -16.96 -4.87
N LEU A 60 -23.81 -16.71 -3.78
CA LEU A 60 -23.25 -16.74 -2.42
C LEU A 60 -23.43 -18.09 -1.69
N GLU A 61 -24.04 -19.09 -2.33
CA GLU A 61 -24.18 -20.43 -1.72
C GLU A 61 -22.85 -20.98 -1.20
N PRO A 62 -21.70 -20.86 -1.90
CA PRO A 62 -20.42 -21.37 -1.42
C PRO A 62 -19.99 -20.84 -0.05
N TYR A 63 -20.49 -19.69 0.37
CA TYR A 63 -20.26 -19.16 1.72
C TYR A 63 -21.00 -19.94 2.80
N LEU A 64 -22.22 -20.42 2.51
CA LEU A 64 -22.97 -21.30 3.43
C LEU A 64 -22.29 -22.66 3.54
N ALA A 65 -21.83 -23.21 2.42
CA ALA A 65 -21.08 -24.46 2.39
C ALA A 65 -19.77 -24.35 3.20
N TYR A 66 -19.07 -23.21 3.08
CA TYR A 66 -17.89 -22.90 3.89
C TYR A 66 -18.20 -22.83 5.38
N ASP A 67 -19.26 -22.13 5.78
CA ASP A 67 -19.66 -21.96 7.18
C ASP A 67 -20.07 -23.31 7.78
N GLU A 68 -20.83 -24.13 7.05
CA GLU A 68 -21.23 -25.48 7.48
C GLU A 68 -20.02 -26.40 7.67
N LEU A 69 -19.11 -26.44 6.68
CA LEU A 69 -17.90 -27.27 6.77
C LEU A 69 -17.00 -26.82 7.92
N THR A 70 -16.77 -25.52 8.07
CA THR A 70 -15.89 -24.99 9.13
C THR A 70 -16.45 -25.20 10.53
N ALA A 71 -17.77 -25.18 10.70
CA ALA A 71 -18.43 -25.48 11.96
C ALA A 71 -18.17 -26.93 12.44
N ARG A 72 -18.10 -27.88 11.52
CA ARG A 72 -17.84 -29.32 11.82
C ARG A 72 -16.42 -29.77 11.47
N LEU A 73 -15.48 -28.89 11.18
CA LEU A 73 -14.15 -29.21 10.61
C LEU A 73 -13.38 -30.26 11.44
N LYS A 74 -13.53 -30.27 12.78
CA LYS A 74 -12.87 -31.23 13.66
C LYS A 74 -13.36 -32.68 13.44
N SER A 75 -14.60 -32.84 13.00
CA SER A 75 -15.25 -34.15 12.74
C SER A 75 -15.41 -34.44 11.24
N ALA A 76 -15.11 -33.50 10.37
CA ALA A 76 -15.16 -33.70 8.93
C ALA A 76 -14.09 -34.69 8.47
N SER A 77 -14.42 -35.53 7.47
CA SER A 77 -13.45 -36.38 6.81
C SER A 77 -12.52 -35.55 5.91
N ASN A 78 -11.32 -36.07 5.62
CA ASN A 78 -10.44 -35.41 4.63
C ASN A 78 -11.15 -35.31 3.27
N ALA A 79 -11.91 -36.33 2.86
CA ALA A 79 -12.66 -36.33 1.61
C ALA A 79 -13.70 -35.19 1.53
N ASP A 80 -14.36 -34.83 2.64
CA ASP A 80 -15.29 -33.69 2.68
C ASP A 80 -14.56 -32.36 2.40
N VAL A 81 -13.38 -32.20 3.03
CA VAL A 81 -12.57 -30.98 2.83
C VAL A 81 -11.99 -30.92 1.42
N GLU A 82 -11.46 -32.02 0.92
CA GLU A 82 -10.91 -32.15 -0.44
C GLU A 82 -11.97 -31.85 -1.50
N LYS A 83 -13.17 -32.43 -1.32
CA LYS A 83 -14.31 -32.12 -2.20
C LYS A 83 -14.64 -30.63 -2.20
N PHE A 84 -14.75 -30.03 -1.01
CA PHE A 84 -15.03 -28.61 -0.88
C PHE A 84 -13.96 -27.75 -1.56
N LEU A 85 -12.67 -28.08 -1.39
CA LEU A 85 -11.57 -27.38 -2.04
C LEU A 85 -11.58 -27.51 -3.56
N ALA A 86 -12.01 -28.66 -4.08
CA ALA A 86 -12.17 -28.89 -5.52
C ALA A 86 -13.33 -28.06 -6.12
N GLU A 87 -14.44 -27.94 -5.39
CA GLU A 87 -15.64 -27.24 -5.85
C GLU A 87 -15.58 -25.71 -5.62
N HIS A 88 -14.95 -25.27 -4.53
CA HIS A 88 -14.98 -23.89 -4.04
C HIS A 88 -13.60 -23.32 -3.67
N GLY A 89 -12.53 -23.85 -4.26
CA GLY A 89 -11.15 -23.42 -3.98
C GLY A 89 -10.83 -21.99 -4.41
N ASP A 90 -11.75 -21.34 -5.11
CA ASP A 90 -11.64 -19.95 -5.54
C ASP A 90 -12.21 -18.91 -4.55
N LEU A 91 -12.66 -19.34 -3.36
CA LEU A 91 -13.14 -18.43 -2.32
C LEU A 91 -11.97 -17.67 -1.62
N PRO A 92 -12.14 -16.40 -1.28
CA PRO A 92 -11.09 -15.59 -0.62
C PRO A 92 -10.60 -16.17 0.72
N GLN A 93 -11.44 -16.90 1.44
CA GLN A 93 -11.15 -17.46 2.77
C GLN A 93 -10.53 -18.86 2.77
N ILE A 94 -10.25 -19.43 1.61
CA ILE A 94 -9.68 -20.80 1.49
C ILE A 94 -8.36 -20.93 2.26
N GLY A 95 -7.53 -19.90 2.31
CA GLY A 95 -6.31 -19.90 3.10
C GLY A 95 -6.56 -20.19 4.58
N TRP A 96 -7.62 -19.62 5.14
CA TRP A 96 -8.02 -19.85 6.54
C TRP A 96 -8.57 -21.27 6.79
N LEU A 97 -9.32 -21.85 5.83
CA LEU A 97 -9.75 -23.24 5.89
C LEU A 97 -8.52 -24.16 5.88
N LYS A 98 -7.60 -23.95 4.93
CA LYS A 98 -6.36 -24.73 4.84
C LYS A 98 -5.54 -24.62 6.12
N LEU A 99 -5.36 -23.43 6.69
CA LEU A 99 -4.65 -23.26 7.97
C LEU A 99 -5.24 -24.16 9.06
N ARG A 100 -6.55 -24.09 9.26
CA ARG A 100 -7.24 -24.86 10.31
C ARG A 100 -7.15 -26.36 10.05
N TRP A 101 -7.35 -26.78 8.82
CA TRP A 101 -7.32 -28.20 8.45
C TRP A 101 -5.91 -28.78 8.55
N LEU A 102 -4.91 -28.10 7.99
CA LEU A 102 -3.51 -28.55 8.06
C LEU A 102 -3.00 -28.66 9.50
N ARG A 103 -3.43 -27.77 10.41
CA ARG A 103 -3.16 -27.91 11.85
C ARG A 103 -3.75 -29.22 12.42
N LEU A 104 -4.97 -29.56 12.05
CA LEU A 104 -5.61 -30.82 12.49
C LEU A 104 -4.88 -32.03 11.90
N LEU A 105 -4.45 -31.97 10.64
CA LEU A 105 -3.69 -33.07 10.01
C LEU A 105 -2.33 -33.27 10.70
N ALA A 106 -1.59 -32.18 10.95
CA ALA A 106 -0.33 -32.27 11.70
C ALA A 106 -0.52 -32.86 13.10
N ALA A 107 -1.55 -32.40 13.83
CA ALA A 107 -1.88 -32.94 15.17
C ALA A 107 -2.27 -34.41 15.17
N ARG A 108 -2.80 -34.95 14.07
CA ARG A 108 -3.14 -36.37 13.87
C ARG A 108 -1.99 -37.18 13.28
N GLY A 109 -0.88 -36.55 12.89
CA GLY A 109 0.22 -37.22 12.20
C GLY A 109 -0.06 -37.57 10.74
N ASP A 110 -1.13 -37.05 10.14
CA ASP A 110 -1.45 -37.27 8.72
C ASP A 110 -0.60 -36.38 7.81
N TRP A 111 0.69 -36.66 7.82
CA TRP A 111 1.66 -35.91 7.04
C TRP A 111 1.51 -36.07 5.53
N LYS A 112 0.97 -37.23 5.08
CA LYS A 112 0.72 -37.47 3.66
C LYS A 112 -0.25 -36.43 3.09
N THR A 113 -1.39 -36.27 3.74
CA THR A 113 -2.40 -35.28 3.32
C THR A 113 -1.90 -33.86 3.58
N PHE A 114 -1.21 -33.62 4.71
CA PHE A 114 -0.62 -32.31 4.99
C PHE A 114 0.28 -31.82 3.84
N LEU A 115 1.23 -32.62 3.39
CA LEU A 115 2.16 -32.28 2.33
C LEU A 115 1.49 -32.05 0.96
N ALA A 116 0.40 -32.76 0.68
CA ALA A 116 -0.36 -32.61 -0.57
C ALA A 116 -1.03 -31.23 -0.67
N TYR A 117 -1.35 -30.59 0.46
CA TYR A 117 -2.09 -29.33 0.49
C TYR A 117 -1.31 -28.14 1.11
N TYR A 118 -0.14 -28.39 1.71
CA TYR A 118 0.73 -27.35 2.21
C TYR A 118 1.38 -26.59 1.05
N ASP A 119 1.31 -25.26 1.11
CA ASP A 119 1.97 -24.35 0.17
C ASP A 119 2.56 -23.18 0.98
N PRO A 120 3.88 -22.91 0.91
CA PRO A 120 4.50 -21.77 1.57
C PRO A 120 3.87 -20.43 1.16
N LYS A 121 3.26 -20.33 -0.02
CA LYS A 121 2.55 -19.13 -0.50
C LYS A 121 1.29 -18.81 0.32
N LEU A 122 0.81 -19.74 1.14
CA LEU A 122 -0.25 -19.46 2.12
C LEU A 122 0.21 -18.40 3.16
N ASN A 123 1.53 -18.28 3.35
CA ASN A 123 2.18 -17.29 4.20
C ASN A 123 1.70 -17.32 5.66
N PHE A 124 1.52 -18.52 6.21
CA PHE A 124 1.24 -18.76 7.61
C PHE A 124 2.47 -19.36 8.30
N THR A 125 3.19 -18.55 9.05
CA THR A 125 4.40 -18.98 9.79
C THR A 125 4.15 -20.23 10.65
N GLU A 126 2.95 -20.39 11.19
CA GLU A 126 2.55 -21.56 11.94
C GLU A 126 2.65 -22.85 11.12
N LEU A 127 2.19 -22.81 9.86
CA LEU A 127 2.29 -23.97 8.96
C LEU A 127 3.74 -24.24 8.55
N ASP A 128 4.54 -23.19 8.37
CA ASP A 128 5.97 -23.33 8.07
C ASP A 128 6.71 -24.00 9.24
N CYS A 129 6.33 -23.69 10.49
CA CYS A 129 6.89 -24.34 11.67
C CYS A 129 6.50 -25.82 11.78
N LEU A 130 5.24 -26.14 11.49
CA LEU A 130 4.77 -27.54 11.45
C LEU A 130 5.47 -28.34 10.34
N PHE A 131 5.63 -27.73 9.17
CA PHE A 131 6.40 -28.32 8.07
C PHE A 131 7.87 -28.54 8.47
N GLY A 132 8.50 -27.57 9.14
CA GLY A 132 9.86 -27.70 9.68
C GLY A 132 10.00 -28.86 10.66
N GLN A 133 9.01 -29.11 11.53
CA GLN A 133 8.99 -30.28 12.43
C GLN A 133 8.96 -31.60 11.64
N TYR A 134 8.14 -31.66 10.59
CA TYR A 134 8.12 -32.81 9.68
C TYR A 134 9.48 -33.01 9.01
N GLN A 135 10.10 -31.92 8.49
CA GLN A 135 11.40 -31.98 7.84
C GLN A 135 12.49 -32.54 8.78
N VAL A 136 12.53 -32.10 10.05
CA VAL A 136 13.50 -32.63 11.03
C VAL A 136 13.46 -34.16 11.13
N SER A 137 12.27 -34.75 11.03
CA SER A 137 12.08 -36.20 11.14
C SER A 137 12.52 -36.98 9.89
N HIS A 138 12.69 -36.29 8.74
CA HIS A 138 13.02 -36.91 7.44
C HIS A 138 14.35 -36.44 6.88
N SER A 139 14.73 -35.19 7.10
CA SER A 139 15.98 -34.57 6.70
C SER A 139 16.36 -33.51 7.72
N VAL A 140 17.26 -33.83 8.65
CA VAL A 140 17.68 -32.93 9.73
C VAL A 140 18.22 -31.60 9.16
N ALA A 141 18.99 -31.66 8.09
CA ALA A 141 19.58 -30.46 7.49
C ALA A 141 18.52 -29.49 6.95
N GLU A 142 17.47 -29.99 6.29
CA GLU A 142 16.38 -29.16 5.79
C GLU A 142 15.55 -28.57 6.94
N GLY A 143 15.25 -29.37 7.96
CA GLY A 143 14.57 -28.91 9.16
C GLY A 143 15.33 -27.83 9.91
N ASP A 144 16.67 -27.97 10.04
CA ASP A 144 17.53 -26.98 10.67
C ASP A 144 17.60 -25.68 9.85
N ASN A 145 17.65 -25.75 8.52
CA ASN A 145 17.59 -24.58 7.66
C ASN A 145 16.25 -23.83 7.82
N THR A 146 15.14 -24.57 7.89
CA THR A 146 13.83 -23.99 8.14
C THR A 146 13.75 -23.33 9.52
N ALA A 147 14.24 -24.00 10.55
CA ALA A 147 14.30 -23.47 11.91
C ALA A 147 15.15 -22.18 11.98
N GLU A 148 16.33 -22.17 11.37
CA GLU A 148 17.20 -20.99 11.34
C GLU A 148 16.51 -19.80 10.65
N LYS A 149 15.91 -20.01 9.50
CA LYS A 149 15.18 -18.97 8.75
C LYS A 149 14.03 -18.38 9.57
N LEU A 150 13.26 -19.23 10.24
CA LEU A 150 12.13 -18.80 11.07
C LEU A 150 12.58 -18.15 12.39
N TRP A 151 13.73 -18.56 12.94
CA TRP A 151 14.29 -18.00 14.16
C TRP A 151 14.90 -16.62 13.96
N LEU A 152 15.67 -16.38 12.88
CA LEU A 152 16.42 -15.16 12.66
C LEU A 152 15.54 -13.98 12.21
N VAL A 153 14.57 -13.64 13.04
CA VAL A 153 13.63 -12.52 12.85
C VAL A 153 13.51 -11.68 14.13
N GLY A 154 13.24 -10.39 13.99
CA GLY A 154 13.13 -9.45 15.11
C GLY A 154 11.76 -9.40 15.79
N LYS A 155 10.91 -10.43 15.59
CA LYS A 155 9.57 -10.55 16.19
C LYS A 155 9.39 -11.90 16.85
N SER A 156 8.43 -11.98 17.79
CA SER A 156 8.02 -13.27 18.36
C SER A 156 7.37 -14.14 17.29
N GLN A 157 7.60 -15.44 17.40
CA GLN A 157 7.00 -16.43 16.51
C GLN A 157 5.77 -17.07 17.17
N PRO A 158 4.86 -17.68 16.38
CA PRO A 158 3.74 -18.45 16.91
C PRO A 158 4.21 -19.62 17.82
N GLU A 159 3.40 -19.99 18.79
CA GLU A 159 3.64 -21.11 19.71
C GLU A 159 3.92 -22.44 18.96
N ALA A 160 3.30 -22.65 17.80
CA ALA A 160 3.57 -23.83 16.96
C ALA A 160 5.03 -23.98 16.52
N CYS A 161 5.85 -22.90 16.64
CA CYS A 161 7.26 -22.94 16.33
C CYS A 161 8.12 -23.44 17.49
N ASP A 162 7.60 -23.46 18.71
CA ASP A 162 8.38 -23.79 19.90
C ASP A 162 8.98 -25.19 19.81
N ALA A 163 8.18 -26.18 19.44
CA ALA A 163 8.67 -27.55 19.26
C ALA A 163 9.79 -27.66 18.21
N LEU A 164 9.69 -26.94 17.09
CA LEU A 164 10.75 -26.89 16.08
C LEU A 164 12.03 -26.30 16.65
N PHE A 165 11.91 -25.21 17.39
CA PHE A 165 13.06 -24.54 17.98
C PHE A 165 13.70 -25.34 19.11
N GLU A 166 12.93 -26.05 19.94
CA GLU A 166 13.42 -26.98 20.95
C GLU A 166 14.20 -28.15 20.31
N MET A 167 13.65 -28.75 19.25
CA MET A 167 14.35 -29.79 18.49
C MET A 167 15.67 -29.28 17.90
N TRP A 168 15.68 -28.08 17.39
CA TRP A 168 16.88 -27.43 16.83
C TRP A 168 17.91 -27.09 17.93
N GLN A 169 17.45 -26.55 19.06
CA GLN A 169 18.28 -26.26 20.22
C GLN A 169 18.96 -27.52 20.79
N ALA A 170 18.21 -28.61 20.91
CA ALA A 170 18.73 -29.89 21.41
C ALA A 170 19.90 -30.43 20.55
N ARG A 171 19.95 -30.06 19.27
CA ARG A 171 21.05 -30.39 18.35
C ARG A 171 22.16 -29.33 18.29
N GLY A 172 22.15 -28.34 19.18
CA GLY A 172 23.13 -27.25 19.20
C GLY A 172 22.90 -26.15 18.17
N GLY A 173 21.74 -26.12 17.53
CA GLY A 173 21.43 -25.12 16.50
C GLY A 173 21.31 -23.68 17.01
N LEU A 174 20.93 -23.49 18.27
CA LEU A 174 20.86 -22.16 18.90
C LEU A 174 22.22 -21.77 19.52
N THR A 175 23.15 -21.37 18.65
CA THR A 175 24.44 -20.86 19.07
C THR A 175 24.33 -19.48 19.72
N GLU A 176 25.39 -19.07 20.45
CA GLU A 176 25.50 -17.74 21.04
C GLU A 176 25.37 -16.64 19.97
N GLU A 177 26.01 -16.82 18.81
CA GLU A 177 26.00 -15.87 17.70
C GLU A 177 24.58 -15.72 17.11
N ARG A 178 23.85 -16.83 17.00
CA ARG A 178 22.47 -16.79 16.50
C ARG A 178 21.53 -16.08 17.48
N ARG A 179 21.71 -16.32 18.80
CA ARG A 179 20.97 -15.59 19.83
C ARG A 179 21.31 -14.10 19.81
N TRP A 180 22.59 -13.75 19.70
CA TRP A 180 23.05 -12.37 19.58
C TRP A 180 22.44 -11.69 18.33
N LYS A 181 22.49 -12.34 17.18
CA LYS A 181 21.92 -11.82 15.94
C LYS A 181 20.42 -11.55 16.08
N ARG A 182 19.65 -12.47 16.67
CA ARG A 182 18.20 -12.26 16.91
C ARG A 182 17.95 -11.15 17.93
N THR A 183 18.77 -11.01 18.95
CA THR A 183 18.67 -9.92 19.94
C THR A 183 18.81 -8.56 19.25
N LYS A 184 19.81 -8.41 18.37
CA LYS A 184 19.98 -7.20 17.56
C LYS A 184 18.75 -6.92 16.69
N LEU A 185 18.26 -7.91 15.96
CA LEU A 185 17.06 -7.78 15.13
C LEU A 185 15.83 -7.38 15.94
N ALA A 186 15.66 -7.92 17.16
CA ALA A 186 14.55 -7.56 18.03
C ALA A 186 14.65 -6.09 18.48
N VAL A 187 15.85 -5.61 18.83
CA VAL A 187 16.08 -4.20 19.16
C VAL A 187 15.79 -3.31 17.95
N GLU A 188 16.30 -3.65 16.76
CA GLU A 188 16.11 -2.87 15.54
C GLU A 188 14.61 -2.72 15.18
N ASN A 189 13.82 -3.78 15.39
CA ASN A 189 12.37 -3.77 15.20
C ASN A 189 11.57 -3.13 16.36
N GLY A 190 12.26 -2.63 17.40
CA GLY A 190 11.58 -2.03 18.56
C GLY A 190 10.91 -3.04 19.50
N ASN A 191 11.18 -4.34 19.34
CA ASN A 191 10.60 -5.39 20.18
C ASN A 191 11.50 -5.64 21.42
N TYR A 192 11.47 -4.68 22.35
CA TYR A 192 12.33 -4.69 23.53
C TYR A 192 12.00 -5.84 24.51
N GLY A 193 10.76 -6.30 24.55
CA GLY A 193 10.36 -7.46 25.36
C GLY A 193 11.08 -8.73 24.90
N LEU A 194 11.06 -9.00 23.59
CA LEU A 194 11.78 -10.13 23.01
C LEU A 194 13.30 -9.96 23.18
N ALA A 195 13.84 -8.76 22.94
CA ALA A 195 15.25 -8.49 23.09
C ALA A 195 15.73 -8.74 24.53
N SER A 196 14.97 -8.29 25.53
CA SER A 196 15.26 -8.55 26.94
C SER A 196 15.22 -10.03 27.31
N TYR A 197 14.22 -10.78 26.77
CA TYR A 197 14.14 -12.21 26.97
C TYR A 197 15.35 -12.93 26.37
N LEU A 198 15.74 -12.60 25.14
CA LEU A 198 16.90 -13.18 24.47
C LEU A 198 18.22 -12.83 25.19
N THR A 199 18.38 -11.58 25.66
CA THR A 199 19.55 -11.12 26.41
C THR A 199 19.82 -11.99 27.65
N LYS A 200 18.76 -12.40 28.36
CA LYS A 200 18.89 -13.30 29.52
C LYS A 200 19.42 -14.69 29.16
N GLN A 201 19.30 -15.11 27.90
CA GLN A 201 19.77 -16.40 27.40
C GLN A 201 21.19 -16.33 26.81
N LEU A 202 21.73 -15.12 26.66
CA LEU A 202 23.13 -14.94 26.26
C LEU A 202 24.07 -15.28 27.41
N THR A 203 25.24 -15.76 27.05
CA THR A 203 26.36 -16.04 28.00
C THR A 203 27.49 -15.04 27.81
N SER A 204 28.33 -15.23 26.82
CA SER A 204 29.45 -14.33 26.51
C SER A 204 29.04 -12.95 26.00
N HIS A 205 27.87 -12.84 25.35
CA HIS A 205 27.31 -11.57 24.83
C HIS A 205 26.32 -10.90 25.78
N ARG A 206 26.10 -11.43 26.99
CA ARG A 206 25.05 -10.92 27.88
C ARG A 206 25.23 -9.46 28.25
N ALA A 207 26.45 -9.07 28.65
CA ALA A 207 26.75 -7.68 28.99
C ALA A 207 26.53 -6.72 27.81
N TYR A 208 26.86 -7.17 26.58
CA TYR A 208 26.58 -6.39 25.35
C TYR A 208 25.10 -6.28 25.09
N GLY A 209 24.29 -7.32 25.35
CA GLY A 209 22.84 -7.30 25.21
C GLY A 209 22.16 -6.32 26.18
N GLU A 210 22.62 -6.28 27.45
CA GLU A 210 22.18 -5.33 28.45
C GLU A 210 22.53 -3.89 28.04
N LEU A 211 23.77 -3.67 27.60
CA LEU A 211 24.22 -2.37 27.11
C LEU A 211 23.46 -1.94 25.83
N LEU A 212 23.19 -2.86 24.91
CA LEU A 212 22.41 -2.61 23.69
C LEU A 212 20.99 -2.15 24.01
N LEU A 213 20.31 -2.79 24.96
CA LEU A 213 18.98 -2.40 25.42
C LEU A 213 18.98 -0.99 26.04
N GLU A 214 20.01 -0.66 26.84
CA GLU A 214 20.14 0.66 27.45
C GLU A 214 20.37 1.75 26.38
N VAL A 215 21.30 1.54 25.46
CA VAL A 215 21.64 2.47 24.38
C VAL A 215 20.47 2.63 23.41
N ALA A 216 19.72 1.56 23.14
CA ALA A 216 18.54 1.63 22.28
C ALA A 216 17.45 2.54 22.82
N GLN A 217 17.34 2.67 24.15
CA GLN A 217 16.38 3.57 24.81
C GLN A 217 16.98 4.96 25.04
N LYS A 218 18.28 5.04 25.33
CA LYS A 218 18.99 6.27 25.67
C LYS A 218 20.26 6.42 24.81
N PRO A 219 20.15 6.69 23.49
CA PRO A 219 21.31 6.70 22.60
C PRO A 219 22.31 7.81 22.90
N GLN A 220 21.93 8.82 23.70
CA GLN A 220 22.80 9.89 24.18
C GLN A 220 23.94 9.36 25.07
N LEU A 221 23.81 8.16 25.64
CA LEU A 221 24.84 7.49 26.43
C LEU A 221 26.14 7.27 25.64
N LEU A 222 26.06 7.20 24.31
CA LEU A 222 27.24 7.10 23.43
C LEU A 222 28.26 8.25 23.63
N SER A 223 27.85 9.37 24.25
CA SER A 223 28.79 10.45 24.61
C SER A 223 29.75 10.04 25.75
N GLN A 224 29.41 9.01 26.52
CA GLN A 224 30.26 8.44 27.57
C GLN A 224 31.19 7.41 26.94
N THR A 225 32.14 7.88 26.12
CA THR A 225 32.95 7.02 25.25
C THR A 225 33.72 5.93 25.97
N GLU A 226 34.11 6.13 27.24
CA GLU A 226 34.80 5.15 28.07
C GLU A 226 33.96 3.89 28.35
N ARG A 227 32.63 4.05 28.39
CA ARG A 227 31.69 2.93 28.56
C ARG A 227 31.69 1.96 27.39
N PHE A 228 32.13 2.43 26.24
CA PHE A 228 32.11 1.72 24.95
C PHE A 228 33.55 1.49 24.46
N ALA A 229 34.48 1.29 25.38
CA ALA A 229 35.93 1.18 25.09
C ALA A 229 36.36 -0.20 24.56
N GLY A 230 35.50 -1.06 24.11
CA GLY A 230 35.85 -2.35 23.50
C GLY A 230 35.91 -2.25 21.96
N GLY A 231 36.95 -2.85 21.37
CA GLY A 231 37.10 -2.87 19.90
C GLY A 231 36.55 -4.12 19.21
N ASN A 232 35.87 -5.03 19.94
CA ASN A 232 35.33 -6.25 19.37
C ASN A 232 34.03 -6.04 18.59
N THR A 233 33.63 -7.04 17.82
CA THR A 233 32.44 -6.98 16.96
C THR A 233 31.15 -6.76 17.73
N ALA A 234 31.00 -7.34 18.92
CA ALA A 234 29.76 -7.16 19.71
C ALA A 234 29.62 -5.72 20.23
N MET A 235 30.74 -5.07 20.63
CA MET A 235 30.70 -3.64 20.97
C MET A 235 30.46 -2.76 19.74
N ALA A 236 31.05 -3.12 18.59
CA ALA A 236 30.78 -2.42 17.32
C ALA A 236 29.28 -2.47 16.94
N ASP A 237 28.65 -3.62 17.09
CA ASP A 237 27.20 -3.77 16.92
C ASP A 237 26.38 -2.82 17.81
N VAL A 238 26.73 -2.77 19.13
CA VAL A 238 26.05 -1.88 20.10
C VAL A 238 26.18 -0.41 19.69
N VAL A 239 27.40 0.01 19.36
CA VAL A 239 27.70 1.39 18.98
C VAL A 239 27.04 1.74 17.64
N SER A 240 27.06 0.84 16.66
CA SER A 240 26.44 1.02 15.36
C SER A 240 24.92 1.25 15.48
N ILE A 241 24.23 0.39 16.22
CA ILE A 241 22.79 0.53 16.46
C ILE A 241 22.49 1.82 17.23
N GLY A 242 23.29 2.13 18.24
CA GLY A 242 23.16 3.34 19.03
C GLY A 242 23.36 4.62 18.22
N LEU A 243 24.40 4.71 17.37
CA LEU A 243 24.65 5.85 16.48
C LEU A 243 23.49 6.07 15.49
N ARG A 244 22.97 5.00 14.91
CA ARG A 244 21.81 5.09 14.00
C ARG A 244 20.55 5.61 14.72
N ARG A 245 20.36 5.26 16.00
CA ARG A 245 19.26 5.79 16.82
C ARG A 245 19.48 7.24 17.22
N LEU A 246 20.70 7.58 17.65
CA LEU A 246 21.08 8.94 17.98
C LEU A 246 20.88 9.88 16.78
N ALA A 247 21.27 9.43 15.59
CA ALA A 247 21.13 10.22 14.36
C ALA A 247 19.69 10.64 14.03
N ARG A 248 18.69 9.88 14.48
CA ARG A 248 17.27 10.26 14.30
C ARG A 248 16.86 11.42 15.19
N GLN A 249 17.45 11.53 16.38
CA GLN A 249 17.15 12.56 17.37
C GLN A 249 18.07 13.76 17.23
N ASP A 250 19.38 13.51 17.17
CA ASP A 250 20.45 14.49 17.11
C ASP A 250 21.53 14.04 16.10
N PRO A 251 21.33 14.32 14.80
CA PRO A 251 22.27 13.88 13.76
C PRO A 251 23.62 14.57 13.85
N GLU A 252 23.70 15.78 14.39
CA GLU A 252 24.96 16.52 14.57
C GLU A 252 25.83 15.83 15.59
N LYS A 253 25.26 15.48 16.74
CA LYS A 253 25.97 14.75 17.78
C LYS A 253 26.38 13.36 17.30
N ALA A 254 25.50 12.67 16.54
CA ALA A 254 25.82 11.37 15.96
C ALA A 254 26.99 11.48 14.97
N LEU A 255 27.05 12.52 14.15
CA LEU A 255 28.14 12.78 13.22
C LEU A 255 29.46 13.03 13.97
N GLY A 256 29.47 13.87 15.00
CA GLY A 256 30.67 14.15 15.78
C GLY A 256 31.20 12.91 16.52
N LEU A 257 30.32 12.00 16.93
CA LEU A 257 30.72 10.74 17.57
C LEU A 257 31.17 9.68 16.55
N LEU A 258 30.63 9.70 15.33
CA LEU A 258 30.98 8.72 14.28
C LEU A 258 32.49 8.69 14.03
N ASP A 259 33.14 9.83 13.84
CA ASP A 259 34.59 9.92 13.58
C ASP A 259 35.42 9.35 14.73
N SER A 260 34.96 9.61 15.96
CA SER A 260 35.62 9.08 17.16
C SER A 260 35.51 7.55 17.26
N TYR A 261 34.33 7.01 17.01
CA TYR A 261 34.08 5.57 17.06
C TYR A 261 34.64 4.82 15.85
N ALA A 262 34.58 5.40 14.64
CA ALA A 262 35.11 4.77 13.43
C ALA A 262 36.60 4.40 13.50
N ARG A 263 37.36 5.13 14.30
CA ARG A 263 38.80 4.85 14.53
C ARG A 263 39.07 3.75 15.55
N ARG A 264 38.09 3.40 16.39
CA ARG A 264 38.25 2.47 17.51
C ARG A 264 37.43 1.18 17.38
N MET A 265 36.36 1.22 16.61
CA MET A 265 35.43 0.10 16.45
C MET A 265 35.70 -0.67 15.17
N ALA A 266 35.58 -1.99 15.27
CA ALA A 266 35.64 -2.89 14.10
C ALA A 266 34.31 -2.93 13.34
N PHE A 267 33.81 -1.75 12.90
CA PHE A 267 32.61 -1.72 12.09
C PHE A 267 32.83 -2.46 10.78
N SER A 268 31.87 -3.31 10.41
CA SER A 268 31.78 -3.88 9.06
C SER A 268 31.54 -2.78 8.01
N ALA A 269 31.79 -3.10 6.75
CA ALA A 269 31.50 -2.17 5.66
C ALA A 269 30.00 -1.81 5.61
N GLU A 270 29.13 -2.80 5.84
CA GLU A 270 27.67 -2.63 5.88
C GLU A 270 27.22 -1.72 7.04
N GLU A 271 27.83 -1.88 8.21
CA GLU A 271 27.53 -1.02 9.37
C GLU A 271 27.93 0.43 9.12
N LYS A 272 29.13 0.67 8.57
CA LYS A 272 29.58 2.01 8.20
C LYS A 272 28.59 2.68 7.23
N VAL A 273 28.19 1.96 6.18
CA VAL A 273 27.19 2.45 5.22
C VAL A 273 25.85 2.73 5.90
N ALA A 274 25.37 1.84 6.78
CA ALA A 274 24.09 2.01 7.48
C ALA A 274 24.09 3.21 8.44
N ILE A 275 25.20 3.44 9.15
CA ILE A 275 25.36 4.59 10.05
C ILE A 275 25.36 5.88 9.24
N ALA A 276 26.21 5.96 8.22
CA ALA A 276 26.34 7.13 7.37
C ALA A 276 25.05 7.44 6.60
N ARG A 277 24.37 6.42 6.10
CA ARG A 277 23.05 6.56 5.49
C ARG A 277 22.04 7.19 6.45
N GLN A 278 21.97 6.72 7.69
CA GLN A 278 21.02 7.26 8.67
C GLN A 278 21.35 8.72 9.04
N ILE A 279 22.63 9.04 9.27
CA ILE A 279 23.08 10.41 9.55
C ILE A 279 22.83 11.30 8.34
N GLY A 280 23.32 10.89 7.17
CA GLY A 280 23.22 11.65 5.93
C GLY A 280 21.78 11.98 5.56
N LEU A 281 20.88 10.98 5.58
CA LEU A 281 19.47 11.21 5.26
C LEU A 281 18.75 12.10 6.28
N THR A 282 19.12 12.00 7.58
CA THR A 282 18.50 12.86 8.60
C THR A 282 18.95 14.31 8.44
N LEU A 283 20.23 14.54 8.19
CA LEU A 283 20.78 15.86 7.87
C LEU A 283 20.16 16.43 6.57
N ALA A 284 20.12 15.61 5.52
CA ALA A 284 19.56 16.00 4.22
C ALA A 284 18.11 16.47 4.31
N ARG A 285 17.27 15.75 5.06
CA ARG A 285 15.87 16.11 5.30
C ARG A 285 15.69 17.37 6.16
N ARG A 286 16.75 17.81 6.83
CA ARG A 286 16.83 19.10 7.55
C ARG A 286 17.50 20.18 6.71
N PHE A 287 17.84 19.87 5.45
CA PHE A 287 18.53 20.75 4.51
C PHE A 287 19.97 21.15 4.93
N ASP A 288 20.61 20.31 5.73
CA ASP A 288 21.96 20.52 6.18
C ASP A 288 22.97 20.04 5.12
N SER A 289 23.81 20.94 4.63
CA SER A 289 24.77 20.67 3.56
C SER A 289 25.87 19.67 3.94
N ARG A 290 26.14 19.47 5.24
CA ARG A 290 27.10 18.46 5.72
C ARG A 290 26.71 17.04 5.29
N ALA A 291 25.42 16.80 5.03
CA ALA A 291 24.93 15.54 4.47
C ALA A 291 25.62 15.15 3.15
N LEU A 292 25.99 16.15 2.32
CA LEU A 292 26.64 15.88 1.02
C LEU A 292 27.97 15.17 1.18
N GLN A 293 28.80 15.64 2.13
CA GLN A 293 30.09 15.02 2.41
C GLN A 293 29.90 13.60 2.95
N VAL A 294 29.06 13.44 3.98
CA VAL A 294 28.81 12.14 4.61
C VAL A 294 28.33 11.11 3.58
N MET A 295 27.31 11.48 2.78
CA MET A 295 26.76 10.56 1.78
C MET A 295 27.74 10.27 0.63
N ALA A 296 28.59 11.24 0.25
CA ALA A 296 29.60 11.04 -0.81
C ALA A 296 30.74 10.12 -0.35
N GLU A 297 31.17 10.24 0.89
CA GLU A 297 32.27 9.46 1.46
C GLU A 297 31.87 7.97 1.62
N TYR A 298 30.63 7.71 2.08
CA TYR A 298 30.19 6.36 2.42
C TYR A 298 29.42 5.65 1.30
N ASP A 299 28.95 6.37 0.27
CA ASP A 299 28.37 5.79 -0.94
C ASP A 299 28.91 6.46 -2.21
N PRO A 300 30.22 6.37 -2.48
CA PRO A 300 30.82 7.00 -3.65
C PRO A 300 30.38 6.35 -4.97
N GLU A 301 29.99 5.08 -4.94
CA GLU A 301 29.58 4.29 -6.10
C GLU A 301 28.07 4.33 -6.39
N LEU A 302 27.30 5.12 -5.62
CA LEU A 302 25.86 5.30 -5.78
C LEU A 302 25.05 3.99 -5.68
N ARG A 303 25.39 3.12 -4.75
CA ARG A 303 24.74 1.82 -4.53
C ARG A 303 23.37 1.96 -3.85
N ASP A 304 23.18 3.01 -3.04
CA ASP A 304 21.90 3.30 -2.38
C ASP A 304 21.15 4.39 -3.12
N ASN A 305 20.10 4.01 -3.84
CA ASN A 305 19.26 4.93 -4.61
C ASN A 305 18.70 6.08 -3.75
N THR A 306 18.30 5.81 -2.50
CA THR A 306 17.77 6.86 -1.60
C THR A 306 18.82 7.90 -1.25
N VAL A 307 20.04 7.45 -0.98
CA VAL A 307 21.18 8.34 -0.71
C VAL A 307 21.51 9.17 -1.94
N SER A 308 21.60 8.53 -3.10
CA SER A 308 21.91 9.17 -4.39
C SER A 308 20.88 10.26 -4.72
N GLU A 309 19.59 9.97 -4.57
CA GLU A 309 18.51 10.93 -4.77
C GLU A 309 18.59 12.12 -3.80
N TRP A 310 18.87 11.88 -2.51
CA TRP A 310 18.98 12.97 -1.53
C TRP A 310 20.23 13.84 -1.74
N ARG A 311 21.34 13.25 -2.21
CA ARG A 311 22.50 14.02 -2.65
C ARG A 311 22.11 14.97 -3.78
N ALA A 312 21.43 14.47 -4.81
CA ALA A 312 20.97 15.31 -5.92
C ALA A 312 20.01 16.42 -5.43
N ARG A 313 19.01 16.10 -4.60
CA ARG A 313 18.07 17.09 -4.03
C ARG A 313 18.78 18.22 -3.29
N LEU A 314 19.76 17.90 -2.45
CA LEU A 314 20.52 18.93 -1.76
C LEU A 314 21.35 19.79 -2.69
N LEU A 315 21.98 19.20 -3.71
CA LEU A 315 22.72 19.97 -4.71
C LEU A 315 21.80 20.95 -5.46
N LEU A 316 20.60 20.48 -5.84
CA LEU A 316 19.57 21.33 -6.46
C LEU A 316 19.16 22.48 -5.52
N ARG A 317 18.91 22.19 -4.24
CA ARG A 317 18.54 23.20 -3.24
C ARG A 317 19.62 24.27 -3.03
N LEU A 318 20.89 23.85 -3.10
CA LEU A 318 22.05 24.74 -2.91
C LEU A 318 22.45 25.48 -4.19
N GLY A 319 21.73 25.31 -5.29
CA GLY A 319 22.09 25.92 -6.58
C GLY A 319 23.38 25.39 -7.21
N ARG A 320 23.84 24.20 -6.77
CA ARG A 320 25.06 23.56 -7.30
C ARG A 320 24.76 22.76 -8.55
N TRP A 321 24.42 23.49 -9.63
CA TRP A 321 23.90 22.91 -10.87
C TRP A 321 24.88 22.02 -11.59
N ASP A 322 26.18 22.38 -11.61
CA ASP A 322 27.24 21.55 -12.20
C ASP A 322 27.37 20.21 -11.50
N ASP A 323 27.38 20.23 -10.18
CA ASP A 323 27.47 19.01 -9.38
C ASP A 323 26.22 18.15 -9.50
N ALA A 324 25.05 18.77 -9.55
CA ALA A 324 23.79 18.06 -9.76
C ALA A 324 23.74 17.38 -11.14
N TYR A 325 24.18 18.08 -12.18
CA TYR A 325 24.29 17.50 -13.53
C TYR A 325 25.28 16.35 -13.56
N ALA A 326 26.49 16.52 -13.01
CA ALA A 326 27.51 15.51 -12.96
C ALA A 326 27.05 14.27 -12.18
N LEU A 327 26.40 14.48 -11.02
CA LEU A 327 25.89 13.37 -10.19
C LEU A 327 24.78 12.59 -10.91
N THR A 328 23.77 13.28 -11.44
CA THR A 328 22.63 12.64 -12.11
C THR A 328 23.03 11.93 -13.41
N SER A 329 24.12 12.37 -14.04
CA SER A 329 24.69 11.70 -15.22
C SER A 329 25.39 10.38 -14.91
N ARG A 330 25.73 10.16 -13.62
CA ARG A 330 26.34 8.91 -13.11
C ARG A 330 25.36 7.98 -12.41
N PHE A 331 24.07 8.35 -12.35
CA PHE A 331 23.07 7.54 -11.67
C PHE A 331 23.00 6.12 -12.26
N PRO A 332 22.73 5.09 -11.42
CA PRO A 332 22.38 3.76 -11.89
C PRO A 332 21.22 3.81 -12.87
N GLU A 333 21.17 2.84 -13.76
CA GLU A 333 20.26 2.81 -14.91
C GLU A 333 18.77 2.91 -14.48
N ASP A 334 18.40 2.28 -13.39
CA ASP A 334 17.04 2.29 -12.83
C ASP A 334 16.61 3.69 -12.36
N LEU A 335 17.52 4.49 -11.79
CA LEU A 335 17.28 5.91 -11.48
C LEU A 335 17.34 6.79 -12.73
N ALA A 336 18.40 6.62 -13.53
CA ALA A 336 18.67 7.49 -14.68
C ALA A 336 17.54 7.46 -15.72
N LYS A 337 16.80 6.34 -15.85
CA LYS A 337 15.67 6.19 -16.76
C LYS A 337 14.37 6.83 -16.26
N THR A 338 14.26 7.20 -15.00
CA THR A 338 13.04 7.83 -14.48
C THR A 338 12.85 9.22 -15.05
N ASN A 339 11.60 9.62 -15.33
CA ASN A 339 11.29 10.95 -15.84
C ASN A 339 11.75 12.05 -14.88
N ARG A 340 11.70 11.78 -13.56
CA ARG A 340 12.23 12.66 -12.52
C ARG A 340 13.69 13.02 -12.80
N TRP A 341 14.59 12.06 -12.88
CA TRP A 341 16.02 12.34 -12.99
C TRP A 341 16.45 12.73 -14.40
N ARG A 342 15.69 12.34 -15.42
CA ARG A 342 15.83 12.86 -16.79
C ARG A 342 15.50 14.36 -16.84
N TYR A 343 14.40 14.78 -16.19
CA TYR A 343 14.05 16.20 -16.04
C TYR A 343 15.13 16.96 -15.29
N TRP A 344 15.57 16.49 -14.11
CA TRP A 344 16.54 17.21 -13.30
C TRP A 344 17.92 17.30 -13.94
N ARG A 345 18.32 16.32 -14.74
CA ARG A 345 19.54 16.41 -15.55
C ARG A 345 19.42 17.52 -16.60
N ALA A 346 18.29 17.58 -17.33
CA ALA A 346 18.03 18.65 -18.28
C ALA A 346 17.95 20.03 -17.60
N ARG A 347 17.26 20.10 -16.44
CA ARG A 347 17.07 21.34 -15.67
C ARG A 347 18.36 21.87 -15.09
N SER A 348 19.22 21.01 -14.59
CA SER A 348 20.55 21.40 -14.09
C SER A 348 21.40 22.01 -15.21
N LEU A 349 21.35 21.41 -16.40
CA LEU A 349 22.06 21.93 -17.57
C LEU A 349 21.49 23.31 -18.02
N GLU A 350 20.16 23.45 -18.08
CA GLU A 350 19.50 24.74 -18.41
C GLU A 350 19.88 25.84 -17.42
N LEU A 351 19.93 25.52 -16.10
CA LEU A 351 20.28 26.51 -15.06
C LEU A 351 21.76 26.87 -15.09
N LYS A 352 22.62 26.00 -15.55
CA LYS A 352 24.04 26.26 -15.79
C LYS A 352 24.26 27.06 -17.08
N GLU A 353 23.58 26.66 -18.16
CA GLU A 353 23.72 27.21 -19.50
C GLU A 353 22.34 27.59 -20.04
N PRO A 354 21.85 28.83 -19.73
CA PRO A 354 20.55 29.28 -20.20
C PRO A 354 20.45 29.20 -21.73
N ASN A 355 19.32 28.66 -22.22
CA ASN A 355 19.05 28.42 -23.64
C ASN A 355 19.92 27.36 -24.32
N SER A 356 20.53 26.47 -23.54
CA SER A 356 21.33 25.36 -24.09
C SER A 356 20.48 24.45 -25.00
N PRO A 357 20.86 24.27 -26.29
CA PRO A 357 20.17 23.33 -27.18
C PRO A 357 20.21 21.89 -26.66
N GLN A 358 21.25 21.55 -25.92
CA GLN A 358 21.38 20.23 -25.31
C GLN A 358 20.34 20.03 -24.19
N ALA A 359 20.05 21.07 -23.39
CA ALA A 359 18.98 21.01 -22.39
C ALA A 359 17.62 20.78 -23.05
N ILE A 360 17.31 21.49 -24.13
CA ILE A 360 16.09 21.31 -24.93
C ILE A 360 15.97 19.86 -25.43
N SER A 361 17.08 19.31 -25.97
CA SER A 361 17.13 17.93 -26.45
C SER A 361 16.88 16.90 -25.34
N LEU A 362 17.31 17.19 -24.10
CA LEU A 362 17.06 16.32 -22.94
C LEU A 362 15.62 16.42 -22.45
N TYR A 363 14.96 17.58 -22.52
CA TYR A 363 13.55 17.75 -22.17
C TYR A 363 12.59 17.08 -23.16
N ALA A 364 12.87 17.14 -24.45
CA ALA A 364 11.95 16.74 -25.52
C ALA A 364 11.35 15.33 -25.37
N PRO A 365 12.11 14.29 -25.05
CA PRO A 365 11.53 12.96 -24.82
C PRO A 365 10.69 12.88 -23.53
N VAL A 366 11.04 13.63 -22.47
CA VAL A 366 10.30 13.66 -21.21
C VAL A 366 8.99 14.43 -21.38
N ALA A 367 8.96 15.49 -22.19
CA ALA A 367 7.76 16.28 -22.49
C ALA A 367 6.62 15.49 -23.15
N LYS A 368 6.88 14.28 -23.62
CA LYS A 368 5.88 13.36 -24.18
C LYS A 368 5.16 12.52 -23.13
N GLU A 369 5.64 12.56 -21.91
CA GLU A 369 5.11 11.74 -20.80
C GLU A 369 3.97 12.46 -20.08
N ARG A 370 3.01 11.67 -19.58
CA ARG A 370 1.83 12.17 -18.84
C ARG A 370 2.06 12.05 -17.33
N ASP A 371 3.04 12.77 -16.84
CA ASP A 371 3.32 12.89 -15.42
C ASP A 371 3.82 14.31 -15.07
N PHE A 372 4.11 14.54 -13.80
CA PHE A 372 4.57 15.82 -13.31
C PHE A 372 5.81 16.34 -14.07
N TYR A 373 6.81 15.50 -14.27
CA TYR A 373 8.06 15.88 -14.95
C TYR A 373 7.89 15.99 -16.46
N GLY A 374 6.95 15.23 -17.03
CA GLY A 374 6.56 15.38 -18.43
C GLY A 374 5.93 16.74 -18.68
N PHE A 375 4.99 17.15 -17.84
CA PHE A 375 4.36 18.48 -17.96
C PHE A 375 5.34 19.61 -17.66
N LEU A 376 6.21 19.46 -16.65
CA LEU A 376 7.31 20.42 -16.42
C LEU A 376 8.22 20.57 -17.64
N SER A 377 8.60 19.43 -18.24
CA SER A 377 9.47 19.44 -19.43
C SER A 377 8.77 20.13 -20.63
N ALA A 378 7.48 19.87 -20.81
CA ALA A 378 6.68 20.52 -21.84
C ALA A 378 6.63 22.05 -21.64
N ASP A 379 6.42 22.51 -20.38
CA ASP A 379 6.47 23.95 -20.07
C ASP A 379 7.84 24.58 -20.40
N ARG A 380 8.96 23.88 -20.14
CA ARG A 380 10.32 24.37 -20.42
C ARG A 380 10.60 24.60 -21.91
N ILE A 381 10.07 23.70 -22.74
CA ILE A 381 10.24 23.79 -24.20
C ILE A 381 9.02 24.38 -24.92
N GLN A 382 8.07 24.96 -24.18
CA GLN A 382 6.83 25.54 -24.71
C GLN A 382 6.01 24.57 -25.60
N ALA A 383 6.01 23.27 -25.26
CA ALA A 383 5.26 22.25 -25.96
C ALA A 383 3.90 22.00 -25.27
N PRO A 384 2.86 21.57 -26.02
CA PRO A 384 1.59 21.21 -25.42
C PRO A 384 1.71 19.93 -24.60
N TYR A 385 0.93 19.87 -23.50
CA TYR A 385 0.85 18.65 -22.68
C TYR A 385 0.30 17.48 -23.48
N LYS A 386 0.94 16.32 -23.34
CA LYS A 386 0.50 15.06 -23.97
C LYS A 386 -0.27 14.21 -22.97
N LEU A 387 -1.59 14.12 -23.16
CA LEU A 387 -2.43 13.28 -22.30
C LEU A 387 -2.43 11.82 -22.72
N ASN A 388 -2.11 11.52 -23.98
CA ASN A 388 -1.99 10.15 -24.51
C ASN A 388 -3.20 9.27 -24.14
N HIS A 389 -4.43 9.83 -24.22
CA HIS A 389 -5.65 9.10 -23.88
C HIS A 389 -5.97 8.07 -24.96
N GLN A 390 -6.12 6.83 -24.55
CA GLN A 390 -6.54 5.71 -25.39
C GLN A 390 -7.66 4.93 -24.67
N PRO A 391 -8.92 5.11 -25.09
CA PRO A 391 -10.03 4.36 -24.53
C PRO A 391 -9.86 2.86 -24.76
N LEU A 392 -10.35 2.08 -23.80
CA LEU A 392 -10.35 0.62 -23.91
C LEU A 392 -11.12 0.14 -25.14
N ASN A 393 -10.54 -0.83 -25.82
CA ASN A 393 -11.19 -1.58 -26.88
C ASN A 393 -11.02 -3.08 -26.62
N LEU A 394 -11.99 -3.68 -25.94
CA LEU A 394 -11.93 -5.08 -25.52
C LEU A 394 -12.83 -5.96 -26.37
N PRO A 395 -12.38 -7.18 -26.75
CA PRO A 395 -13.24 -8.16 -27.37
C PRO A 395 -14.42 -8.53 -26.46
N PRO A 396 -15.68 -8.59 -26.98
CA PRO A 396 -16.85 -8.93 -26.18
C PRO A 396 -16.72 -10.27 -25.42
N LYS A 397 -15.98 -11.22 -25.96
CA LYS A 397 -15.72 -12.53 -25.32
C LYS A 397 -14.98 -12.40 -23.98
N VAL A 398 -14.01 -11.47 -23.88
CA VAL A 398 -13.25 -11.24 -22.63
C VAL A 398 -14.19 -10.66 -21.57
N MET A 399 -14.99 -9.67 -21.91
CA MET A 399 -16.01 -9.11 -21.01
C MET A 399 -17.01 -10.17 -20.53
N GLN A 400 -17.47 -11.05 -21.42
CA GLN A 400 -18.41 -12.11 -21.07
C GLN A 400 -17.75 -13.14 -20.15
N LYS A 401 -16.49 -13.54 -20.41
CA LYS A 401 -15.71 -14.43 -19.54
C LYS A 401 -15.61 -13.86 -18.13
N VAL A 402 -15.22 -12.59 -18.00
CA VAL A 402 -15.09 -11.92 -16.71
C VAL A 402 -16.44 -11.85 -15.99
N ARG A 403 -17.52 -11.45 -16.65
CA ARG A 403 -18.86 -11.38 -16.04
C ARG A 403 -19.36 -12.73 -15.53
N ASN A 404 -18.98 -13.82 -16.19
CA ASN A 404 -19.39 -15.19 -15.84
C ASN A 404 -18.50 -15.85 -14.78
N THR A 405 -17.36 -15.26 -14.45
CA THR A 405 -16.46 -15.80 -13.41
C THR A 405 -17.15 -15.80 -12.05
N ALA A 406 -17.07 -16.92 -11.33
CA ALA A 406 -17.78 -17.12 -10.07
C ALA A 406 -17.49 -16.03 -9.03
N GLY A 407 -16.22 -15.65 -8.82
CA GLY A 407 -15.83 -14.57 -7.92
C GLY A 407 -16.40 -13.21 -8.31
N ILE A 408 -16.50 -12.92 -9.62
CA ILE A 408 -17.17 -11.69 -10.10
C ILE A 408 -18.66 -11.73 -9.81
N ARG A 409 -19.34 -12.86 -10.06
CA ARG A 409 -20.77 -13.01 -9.75
C ARG A 409 -21.04 -12.84 -8.25
N ARG A 410 -20.16 -13.40 -7.38
CA ARG A 410 -20.24 -13.21 -5.92
C ARG A 410 -20.03 -11.75 -5.54
N ALA A 411 -19.03 -11.08 -6.12
CA ALA A 411 -18.76 -9.67 -5.86
C ALA A 411 -19.94 -8.77 -6.23
N LEU A 412 -20.56 -9.02 -7.40
CA LEU A 412 -21.75 -8.30 -7.87
C LEU A 412 -22.95 -8.51 -6.94
N GLU A 413 -23.17 -9.75 -6.48
CA GLU A 413 -24.26 -10.07 -5.55
C GLU A 413 -24.06 -9.43 -4.17
N PHE A 414 -22.87 -9.49 -3.60
CA PHE A 414 -22.55 -8.78 -2.36
C PHE A 414 -22.82 -7.28 -2.48
N HIS A 415 -22.39 -6.70 -3.58
CA HIS A 415 -22.60 -5.27 -3.81
C HIS A 415 -24.10 -4.93 -3.95
N ALA A 416 -24.88 -5.74 -4.71
CA ALA A 416 -26.33 -5.56 -4.85
C ALA A 416 -27.06 -5.64 -3.50
N ARG A 417 -26.48 -6.37 -2.53
CA ARG A 417 -27.00 -6.50 -1.15
C ARG A 417 -26.47 -5.42 -0.19
N GLY A 418 -25.70 -4.44 -0.67
CA GLY A 418 -25.06 -3.41 0.16
C GLY A 418 -23.88 -3.90 1.00
N GLN A 419 -23.42 -5.14 0.81
CA GLN A 419 -22.26 -5.74 1.51
C GLN A 419 -20.96 -5.38 0.78
N ILE A 420 -20.65 -4.08 0.77
CA ILE A 420 -19.58 -3.50 -0.06
C ILE A 420 -18.19 -4.05 0.28
N VAL A 421 -17.92 -4.31 1.57
CA VAL A 421 -16.61 -4.83 2.02
C VAL A 421 -16.39 -6.25 1.50
N ASP A 422 -17.40 -7.11 1.59
CA ASP A 422 -17.33 -8.49 1.11
C ASP A 422 -17.24 -8.54 -0.42
N GLY A 423 -18.01 -7.68 -1.10
CA GLY A 423 -17.93 -7.52 -2.55
C GLY A 423 -16.52 -7.09 -3.01
N ARG A 424 -15.88 -6.16 -2.32
CA ARG A 424 -14.49 -5.76 -2.60
C ARG A 424 -13.49 -6.89 -2.32
N ARG A 425 -13.70 -7.69 -1.28
CA ARG A 425 -12.84 -8.85 -0.96
C ARG A 425 -12.85 -9.86 -2.12
N GLU A 426 -14.03 -10.24 -2.61
CA GLU A 426 -14.18 -11.10 -3.78
C GLU A 426 -13.52 -10.49 -5.02
N TRP A 427 -13.82 -9.22 -5.28
CA TRP A 427 -13.28 -8.49 -6.42
C TRP A 427 -11.77 -8.54 -6.51
N TYR A 428 -11.07 -8.23 -5.39
CA TYR A 428 -9.62 -8.24 -5.37
C TYR A 428 -9.01 -9.62 -5.26
N HIS A 429 -9.76 -10.59 -4.75
CA HIS A 429 -9.30 -11.97 -4.75
C HIS A 429 -9.25 -12.51 -6.18
N VAL A 430 -10.32 -12.37 -6.93
CA VAL A 430 -10.37 -12.84 -8.32
C VAL A 430 -9.43 -12.08 -9.25
N SER A 431 -9.15 -10.81 -8.98
CA SER A 431 -8.16 -10.02 -9.73
C SER A 431 -6.75 -10.64 -9.74
N ARG A 432 -6.41 -11.47 -8.75
CA ARG A 432 -5.11 -12.15 -8.67
C ARG A 432 -5.01 -13.33 -9.64
N LEU A 433 -6.13 -13.80 -10.13
CA LEU A 433 -6.25 -14.95 -11.01
C LEU A 433 -6.37 -14.54 -12.48
N PHE A 434 -6.62 -13.27 -12.75
CA PHE A 434 -6.84 -12.71 -14.06
C PHE A 434 -5.54 -12.33 -14.76
N ASP A 435 -5.50 -12.57 -16.06
CA ASP A 435 -4.49 -12.00 -16.93
C ASP A 435 -4.74 -10.50 -17.17
N ARG A 436 -3.88 -9.86 -17.96
CA ARG A 436 -3.94 -8.41 -18.20
C ARG A 436 -5.26 -7.99 -18.86
N ASP A 437 -5.72 -8.71 -19.87
CA ASP A 437 -6.94 -8.35 -20.62
C ASP A 437 -8.19 -8.57 -19.76
N GLU A 438 -8.21 -9.62 -18.95
CA GLU A 438 -9.26 -9.88 -17.96
C GLU A 438 -9.30 -8.82 -16.87
N LEU A 439 -8.13 -8.35 -16.38
CA LEU A 439 -8.06 -7.23 -15.42
C LEU A 439 -8.60 -5.94 -16.03
N VAL A 440 -8.27 -5.66 -17.28
CA VAL A 440 -8.80 -4.49 -17.99
C VAL A 440 -10.31 -4.59 -18.15
N ALA A 441 -10.83 -5.77 -18.51
CA ALA A 441 -12.27 -6.03 -18.59
C ALA A 441 -12.97 -5.92 -17.23
N GLN A 442 -12.32 -6.39 -16.17
CA GLN A 442 -12.80 -6.24 -14.80
C GLN A 442 -12.88 -4.75 -14.40
N ALA A 443 -11.85 -3.95 -14.73
CA ALA A 443 -11.85 -2.52 -14.46
C ALA A 443 -12.98 -1.79 -15.19
N GLN A 444 -13.20 -2.13 -16.47
CA GLN A 444 -14.31 -1.62 -17.27
C GLN A 444 -15.66 -1.95 -16.63
N LEU A 445 -15.85 -3.20 -16.18
CA LEU A 445 -17.08 -3.63 -15.51
C LEU A 445 -17.35 -2.83 -14.22
N ALA A 446 -16.32 -2.57 -13.43
CA ALA A 446 -16.45 -1.74 -12.24
C ALA A 446 -16.83 -0.30 -12.58
N TYR A 447 -16.21 0.27 -13.62
CA TYR A 447 -16.51 1.61 -14.09
C TYR A 447 -17.97 1.74 -14.56
N GLU A 448 -18.46 0.79 -15.35
CA GLU A 448 -19.86 0.71 -15.81
C GLU A 448 -20.87 0.64 -14.63
N LYS A 449 -20.45 0.04 -13.50
CA LYS A 449 -21.26 -0.04 -12.28
C LYS A 449 -21.14 1.19 -11.37
N GLY A 450 -20.31 2.18 -11.72
CA GLY A 450 -20.02 3.32 -10.87
C GLY A 450 -19.13 3.01 -9.67
N TRP A 451 -18.42 1.87 -9.70
CA TRP A 451 -17.48 1.47 -8.64
C TRP A 451 -16.11 2.04 -8.94
N TYR A 452 -15.96 3.33 -8.77
CA TYR A 452 -14.79 4.05 -9.24
C TYR A 452 -13.50 3.62 -8.56
N PHE A 453 -13.49 3.40 -7.24
CA PHE A 453 -12.30 2.93 -6.53
C PHE A 453 -11.83 1.54 -7.02
N PRO A 454 -12.69 0.52 -7.10
CA PRO A 454 -12.33 -0.76 -7.72
C PRO A 454 -11.86 -0.63 -9.18
N ALA A 455 -12.50 0.20 -9.98
CA ALA A 455 -12.12 0.43 -11.38
C ALA A 455 -10.69 0.98 -11.50
N ILE A 456 -10.40 2.06 -10.76
CA ILE A 456 -9.09 2.71 -10.72
C ILE A 456 -8.00 1.75 -10.23
N ARG A 457 -8.27 1.00 -9.17
CA ARG A 457 -7.30 0.06 -8.61
C ARG A 457 -7.02 -1.10 -9.57
N THR A 458 -8.06 -1.67 -10.16
CA THR A 458 -7.92 -2.82 -11.06
C THR A 458 -7.21 -2.45 -12.36
N ILE A 459 -7.52 -1.30 -12.96
CA ILE A 459 -6.81 -0.85 -14.18
C ILE A 459 -5.34 -0.52 -13.90
N SER A 460 -5.04 -0.03 -12.69
CA SER A 460 -3.65 0.18 -12.26
C SER A 460 -2.91 -1.15 -12.06
N GLN A 461 -3.58 -2.17 -11.54
CA GLN A 461 -3.02 -3.52 -11.43
C GLN A 461 -2.72 -4.13 -12.82
N ALA A 462 -3.57 -3.87 -13.81
CA ALA A 462 -3.35 -4.25 -15.20
C ALA A 462 -2.22 -3.46 -15.89
N GLN A 463 -1.68 -2.44 -15.22
CA GLN A 463 -0.71 -1.49 -15.78
C GLN A 463 -1.20 -0.86 -17.11
N TYR A 464 -2.50 -0.64 -17.24
CA TYR A 464 -3.09 0.04 -18.38
C TYR A 464 -3.29 1.53 -18.04
N TRP A 465 -2.33 2.35 -18.47
CA TRP A 465 -2.21 3.74 -18.02
C TRP A 465 -2.97 4.74 -18.90
N ASP A 466 -3.41 4.35 -20.09
CA ASP A 466 -3.84 5.28 -21.13
C ASP A 466 -5.35 5.50 -21.19
N ASP A 467 -6.18 4.68 -20.52
CA ASP A 467 -7.59 4.99 -20.36
C ASP A 467 -7.81 6.00 -19.23
N LEU A 468 -7.96 7.26 -19.61
CA LEU A 468 -8.19 8.35 -18.65
C LEU A 468 -9.63 8.41 -18.15
N ASP A 469 -10.58 7.74 -18.79
CA ASP A 469 -11.96 7.73 -18.30
C ASP A 469 -12.08 6.86 -17.06
N ILE A 470 -11.49 5.67 -17.08
CA ILE A 470 -11.47 4.77 -15.92
C ILE A 470 -10.52 5.30 -14.82
N ARG A 471 -9.35 5.81 -15.18
CA ARG A 471 -8.37 6.29 -14.22
C ARG A 471 -8.74 7.60 -13.53
N PHE A 472 -9.48 8.47 -14.23
CA PHE A 472 -9.89 9.79 -13.78
C PHE A 472 -11.40 9.98 -14.00
N PRO A 473 -12.25 9.19 -13.32
CA PRO A 473 -13.69 9.28 -13.46
C PRO A 473 -14.22 10.62 -12.96
N MET A 474 -15.34 11.06 -13.55
CA MET A 474 -16.03 12.29 -13.15
C MET A 474 -17.10 12.01 -12.07
N ALA A 475 -16.70 11.27 -11.02
CA ALA A 475 -17.59 10.91 -9.92
C ALA A 475 -18.04 12.17 -9.14
N HIS A 476 -19.29 12.19 -8.68
CA HIS A 476 -19.88 13.32 -7.94
C HIS A 476 -19.72 14.69 -8.64
N ARG A 477 -19.69 14.71 -9.98
CA ARG A 477 -19.36 15.91 -10.78
C ARG A 477 -20.18 17.13 -10.37
N GLY A 478 -21.49 16.98 -10.24
CA GLY A 478 -22.38 18.12 -9.90
C GLY A 478 -22.03 18.74 -8.55
N THR A 479 -21.87 17.90 -7.54
CA THR A 479 -21.55 18.33 -6.17
C THR A 479 -20.15 18.96 -6.08
N LEU A 480 -19.13 18.31 -6.67
CA LEU A 480 -17.75 18.83 -6.66
C LEU A 480 -17.61 20.16 -7.38
N VAL A 481 -18.19 20.30 -8.57
CA VAL A 481 -18.14 21.56 -9.33
C VAL A 481 -18.86 22.67 -8.58
N LYS A 482 -20.05 22.41 -8.06
CA LYS A 482 -20.84 23.40 -7.29
C LYS A 482 -20.09 23.83 -6.02
N ALA A 483 -19.58 22.87 -5.25
CA ALA A 483 -18.88 23.16 -4.00
C ALA A 483 -17.57 23.92 -4.23
N ALA A 484 -16.77 23.53 -5.23
CA ALA A 484 -15.52 24.18 -5.57
C ALA A 484 -15.75 25.65 -5.99
N ARG A 485 -16.71 25.89 -6.89
CA ARG A 485 -17.06 27.25 -7.33
C ARG A 485 -17.56 28.14 -6.20
N ALA A 486 -18.37 27.59 -5.29
CA ALA A 486 -18.85 28.31 -4.11
C ALA A 486 -17.72 28.70 -3.14
N ARG A 487 -16.53 28.13 -3.27
CA ARG A 487 -15.34 28.40 -2.47
C ARG A 487 -14.22 29.06 -3.26
N GLU A 488 -14.50 29.54 -4.46
CA GLU A 488 -13.56 30.24 -5.34
C GLU A 488 -12.29 29.43 -5.63
N ILE A 489 -12.41 28.10 -5.66
CA ILE A 489 -11.34 27.20 -6.10
C ILE A 489 -11.70 26.53 -7.42
N HIS A 490 -10.68 26.27 -8.25
CA HIS A 490 -10.93 25.65 -9.54
C HIS A 490 -11.41 24.21 -9.37
N PRO A 491 -12.53 23.79 -10.01
CA PRO A 491 -13.08 22.44 -9.84
C PRO A 491 -12.10 21.31 -10.16
N SER A 492 -11.21 21.47 -11.15
CA SER A 492 -10.21 20.44 -11.49
C SER A 492 -9.28 20.11 -10.33
N TRP A 493 -8.92 21.12 -9.53
CA TRP A 493 -8.08 20.92 -8.34
C TRP A 493 -8.84 20.19 -7.22
N ALA A 494 -10.13 20.49 -7.01
CA ALA A 494 -10.97 19.75 -6.07
C ALA A 494 -11.13 18.28 -6.48
N PHE A 495 -11.30 18.00 -7.78
CA PHE A 495 -11.28 16.63 -8.32
C PHE A 495 -9.93 15.94 -8.09
N ALA A 496 -8.83 16.65 -8.33
CA ALA A 496 -7.47 16.12 -8.16
C ALA A 496 -7.20 15.71 -6.69
N ILE A 497 -7.57 16.56 -5.73
CA ILE A 497 -7.50 16.26 -4.30
C ILE A 497 -8.34 15.02 -3.97
N THR A 498 -9.62 15.00 -4.37
CA THR A 498 -10.52 13.87 -4.09
C THR A 498 -9.97 12.56 -4.68
N ARG A 499 -9.45 12.63 -5.91
CA ARG A 499 -8.82 11.47 -6.58
C ARG A 499 -7.58 10.98 -5.84
N GLN A 500 -6.75 11.88 -5.35
CA GLN A 500 -5.51 11.54 -4.63
C GLN A 500 -5.83 10.98 -3.24
N GLU A 501 -6.82 11.52 -2.54
CA GLU A 501 -7.16 11.15 -1.17
C GLU A 501 -7.82 9.76 -1.06
N SER A 502 -8.80 9.48 -1.89
CA SER A 502 -9.61 8.27 -1.75
C SER A 502 -9.81 7.47 -3.04
N ALA A 503 -9.37 7.99 -4.19
CA ALA A 503 -9.80 7.48 -5.50
C ALA A 503 -11.33 7.31 -5.59
N PHE A 504 -12.07 8.26 -5.01
CA PHE A 504 -13.54 8.29 -4.92
C PHE A 504 -14.16 7.16 -4.07
N MET A 505 -13.43 6.62 -3.10
CA MET A 505 -13.99 5.68 -2.13
C MET A 505 -14.69 6.44 -1.00
N ALA A 506 -16.03 6.48 -1.03
CA ALA A 506 -16.84 7.26 -0.08
C ALA A 506 -16.70 6.79 1.39
N ASP A 507 -16.49 5.49 1.60
CA ASP A 507 -16.31 4.88 2.92
C ASP A 507 -14.83 4.73 3.33
N ALA A 508 -13.92 5.44 2.67
CA ALA A 508 -12.49 5.40 2.96
C ALA A 508 -12.20 5.84 4.39
N ARG A 509 -11.33 5.08 5.08
CA ARG A 509 -10.78 5.42 6.39
C ARG A 509 -9.30 5.12 6.42
N SER A 510 -8.49 6.10 6.81
CA SER A 510 -7.06 5.89 7.02
C SER A 510 -6.80 5.27 8.41
N HIS A 511 -5.62 4.69 8.60
CA HIS A 511 -5.19 4.16 9.90
C HIS A 511 -5.08 5.24 11.00
N VAL A 512 -4.94 6.52 10.62
CA VAL A 512 -4.91 7.66 11.54
C VAL A 512 -6.27 8.33 11.70
N GLY A 513 -7.33 7.80 11.08
CA GLY A 513 -8.72 8.23 11.25
C GLY A 513 -9.23 9.28 10.26
N ALA A 514 -8.48 9.61 9.20
CA ALA A 514 -9.01 10.44 8.11
C ALA A 514 -10.16 9.71 7.39
N THR A 515 -11.21 10.43 7.00
CA THR A 515 -12.49 9.83 6.63
C THR A 515 -13.08 10.42 5.36
N GLY A 516 -13.63 9.56 4.51
CA GLY A 516 -14.47 9.90 3.35
C GLY A 516 -13.70 10.30 2.11
N LEU A 517 -14.39 10.84 1.12
CA LEU A 517 -13.88 11.16 -0.21
C LEU A 517 -12.63 12.03 -0.22
N MET A 518 -12.61 13.07 0.61
CA MET A 518 -11.51 14.04 0.73
C MET A 518 -10.68 13.84 2.01
N GLN A 519 -10.79 12.67 2.66
CA GLN A 519 -9.98 12.22 3.79
C GLN A 519 -9.78 13.27 4.90
N LEU A 520 -10.88 13.76 5.44
CA LEU A 520 -10.84 14.73 6.51
C LEU A 520 -10.61 14.08 7.89
N MET A 521 -9.67 14.60 8.65
CA MET A 521 -9.53 14.27 10.07
C MET A 521 -10.76 14.74 10.84
N PRO A 522 -11.25 13.98 11.84
CA PRO A 522 -12.46 14.35 12.59
C PRO A 522 -12.39 15.75 13.22
N ALA A 523 -11.23 16.14 13.73
CA ALA A 523 -11.03 17.49 14.30
C ALA A 523 -11.11 18.56 13.21
N THR A 524 -10.47 18.34 12.06
CA THR A 524 -10.53 19.25 10.91
C THR A 524 -11.95 19.40 10.38
N ALA A 525 -12.71 18.28 10.27
CA ALA A 525 -14.09 18.32 9.80
C ALA A 525 -14.98 19.17 10.74
N LYS A 526 -14.86 18.99 12.07
CA LYS A 526 -15.61 19.78 13.07
C LYS A 526 -15.27 21.27 13.03
N GLU A 527 -13.97 21.59 12.96
CA GLU A 527 -13.50 22.98 12.91
C GLU A 527 -13.97 23.66 11.63
N THR A 528 -13.85 22.99 10.49
CA THR A 528 -14.31 23.49 9.20
C THR A 528 -15.83 23.70 9.18
N ALA A 529 -16.59 22.72 9.71
CA ALA A 529 -18.05 22.81 9.82
C ALA A 529 -18.46 24.08 10.61
N ARG A 530 -17.84 24.29 11.78
CA ARG A 530 -18.09 25.47 12.62
C ARG A 530 -17.73 26.76 11.89
N ARG A 531 -16.56 26.82 11.27
CA ARG A 531 -16.03 28.03 10.63
C ARG A 531 -16.87 28.47 9.43
N PHE A 532 -17.36 27.52 8.65
CA PHE A 532 -18.10 27.80 7.41
C PHE A 532 -19.62 27.63 7.55
N GLY A 533 -20.13 27.37 8.76
CA GLY A 533 -21.56 27.22 9.00
C GLY A 533 -22.16 25.98 8.30
N ILE A 534 -21.35 24.91 8.10
CA ILE A 534 -21.81 23.67 7.47
C ILE A 534 -22.42 22.77 8.56
N PRO A 535 -23.69 22.33 8.43
CA PRO A 535 -24.32 21.46 9.42
C PRO A 535 -23.57 20.13 9.57
N LEU A 536 -23.14 19.79 10.79
CA LEU A 536 -22.48 18.55 11.12
C LEU A 536 -22.87 18.10 12.54
N SER A 537 -23.89 17.24 12.65
CA SER A 537 -24.41 16.77 13.94
C SER A 537 -23.62 15.56 14.49
N SER A 538 -22.93 14.80 13.63
CA SER A 538 -22.08 13.69 14.04
C SER A 538 -20.89 13.49 13.11
N THR A 539 -19.80 12.91 13.62
CA THR A 539 -18.63 12.56 12.79
C THR A 539 -18.94 11.48 11.75
N GLN A 540 -19.99 10.69 11.97
CA GLN A 540 -20.43 9.68 11.00
C GLN A 540 -20.94 10.32 9.70
N GLN A 541 -21.51 11.51 9.76
CA GLN A 541 -21.98 12.26 8.58
C GLN A 541 -20.84 12.62 7.60
N VAL A 542 -19.59 12.65 8.08
CA VAL A 542 -18.41 12.87 7.21
C VAL A 542 -18.25 11.76 6.16
N LEU A 543 -18.87 10.60 6.35
CA LEU A 543 -18.92 9.54 5.32
C LEU A 543 -19.96 9.81 4.22
N ASN A 544 -20.89 10.73 4.44
CA ASN A 544 -21.80 11.14 3.37
C ASN A 544 -21.02 11.93 2.30
N PRO A 545 -21.07 11.54 1.02
CA PRO A 545 -20.30 12.17 -0.04
C PRO A 545 -20.52 13.68 -0.16
N ASP A 546 -21.76 14.14 -0.08
CA ASP A 546 -22.09 15.56 -0.27
C ASP A 546 -21.60 16.41 0.90
N VAL A 547 -21.73 15.91 2.14
CA VAL A 547 -21.19 16.56 3.34
C VAL A 547 -19.67 16.60 3.31
N ASN A 548 -19.04 15.48 2.93
CA ASN A 548 -17.58 15.39 2.82
C ASN A 548 -17.01 16.36 1.79
N ILE A 549 -17.63 16.46 0.61
CA ILE A 549 -17.22 17.38 -0.45
C ILE A 549 -17.38 18.83 0.00
N GLN A 550 -18.48 19.19 0.66
CA GLN A 550 -18.68 20.56 1.17
C GLN A 550 -17.61 20.93 2.20
N LEU A 551 -17.33 20.05 3.15
CA LEU A 551 -16.29 20.25 4.17
C LEU A 551 -14.88 20.27 3.53
N GLY A 552 -14.59 19.31 2.66
CA GLY A 552 -13.27 19.18 2.03
C GLY A 552 -12.91 20.37 1.16
N THR A 553 -13.85 20.86 0.35
CA THR A 553 -13.64 22.06 -0.48
C THR A 553 -13.54 23.33 0.36
N ALA A 554 -14.29 23.46 1.46
CA ALA A 554 -14.17 24.57 2.38
C ALA A 554 -12.79 24.59 3.08
N TYR A 555 -12.32 23.44 3.54
CA TYR A 555 -10.97 23.30 4.12
C TYR A 555 -9.87 23.60 3.07
N LEU A 556 -10.03 23.08 1.86
CA LEU A 556 -9.09 23.34 0.76
C LEU A 556 -8.99 24.84 0.44
N SER A 557 -10.13 25.54 0.34
CA SER A 557 -10.18 27.00 0.14
C SER A 557 -9.52 27.74 1.30
N GLN A 558 -9.77 27.33 2.54
CA GLN A 558 -9.12 27.92 3.71
C GLN A 558 -7.60 27.84 3.63
N ILE A 559 -7.05 26.67 3.27
CA ILE A 559 -5.60 26.49 3.12
C ILE A 559 -5.08 27.29 1.93
N TYR A 560 -5.80 27.28 0.81
CA TYR A 560 -5.43 28.03 -0.38
C TYR A 560 -5.22 29.53 -0.06
N ASN A 561 -6.18 30.10 0.68
CA ASN A 561 -6.08 31.50 1.12
C ASN A 561 -4.94 31.73 2.13
N GLN A 562 -4.64 30.74 3.00
CA GLN A 562 -3.50 30.82 3.94
C GLN A 562 -2.13 30.85 3.24
N PHE A 563 -2.06 30.38 2.01
CA PHE A 563 -0.85 30.37 1.18
C PHE A 563 -0.98 31.29 -0.05
N ASN A 564 -1.69 32.41 0.09
CA ASN A 564 -1.79 33.49 -0.91
C ASN A 564 -2.20 32.99 -2.30
N GLY A 565 -3.12 32.02 -2.37
CA GLY A 565 -3.59 31.49 -3.63
C GLY A 565 -2.60 30.57 -4.35
N ASN A 566 -1.65 29.97 -3.64
CA ASN A 566 -0.66 29.04 -4.22
C ASN A 566 -1.10 27.59 -4.04
N ARG A 567 -1.49 26.91 -5.14
CA ARG A 567 -1.94 25.51 -5.13
C ARG A 567 -0.82 24.53 -4.77
N VAL A 568 0.43 24.84 -5.09
CA VAL A 568 1.58 23.97 -4.76
C VAL A 568 1.70 23.85 -3.23
N LEU A 569 1.74 25.01 -2.56
CA LEU A 569 1.86 25.08 -1.10
C LEU A 569 0.60 24.54 -0.40
N ALA A 570 -0.57 24.90 -0.91
CA ALA A 570 -1.84 24.46 -0.37
C ALA A 570 -2.02 22.94 -0.51
N SER A 571 -1.60 22.32 -1.61
CA SER A 571 -1.62 20.86 -1.78
C SER A 571 -0.68 20.16 -0.78
N ALA A 572 0.52 20.69 -0.59
CA ALA A 572 1.43 20.17 0.43
C ALA A 572 0.85 20.31 1.84
N ALA A 573 0.20 21.44 2.13
CA ALA A 573 -0.41 21.71 3.44
C ALA A 573 -1.66 20.85 3.71
N TYR A 574 -2.42 20.51 2.67
CA TYR A 574 -3.55 19.59 2.81
C TYR A 574 -3.11 18.20 3.33
N ASN A 575 -2.01 17.68 2.78
CA ASN A 575 -1.46 16.37 3.18
C ASN A 575 -0.64 16.44 4.47
N ALA A 576 0.33 17.37 4.58
CA ALA A 576 1.30 17.39 5.69
C ALA A 576 0.93 18.35 6.83
N GLY A 577 -0.06 19.19 6.63
CA GLY A 577 -0.46 20.26 7.54
C GLY A 577 0.27 21.58 7.30
N PRO A 578 -0.43 22.75 7.52
CA PRO A 578 0.11 24.08 7.24
C PRO A 578 1.40 24.40 8.01
N GLY A 579 1.51 23.93 9.25
CA GLY A 579 2.68 24.20 10.10
C GLY A 579 3.98 23.63 9.53
N ARG A 580 3.94 22.43 8.97
CA ARG A 580 5.11 21.80 8.31
C ARG A 580 5.50 22.53 7.04
N VAL A 581 4.52 22.92 6.24
CA VAL A 581 4.80 23.66 5.00
C VAL A 581 5.48 24.99 5.31
N ARG A 582 5.00 25.75 6.32
CA ARG A 582 5.68 26.98 6.77
C ARG A 582 7.11 26.70 7.26
N GLN A 583 7.34 25.59 7.96
CA GLN A 583 8.70 25.19 8.36
C GLN A 583 9.59 24.92 7.13
N TRP A 584 9.07 24.25 6.09
CA TRP A 584 9.84 23.92 4.87
C TRP A 584 10.08 25.15 3.98
N LEU A 585 9.29 26.21 4.13
CA LEU A 585 9.46 27.47 3.44
C LEU A 585 10.55 28.36 4.07
N ARG A 586 10.95 28.11 5.30
CA ARG A 586 12.02 28.90 5.93
C ARG A 586 13.30 28.80 5.10
N ASN A 587 13.85 29.97 4.73
CA ASN A 587 15.04 30.08 3.87
C ASN A 587 14.85 29.39 2.50
N ALA A 588 13.65 29.43 1.93
CA ALA A 588 13.33 28.84 0.64
C ALA A 588 12.82 29.84 -0.40
N GLU A 589 12.84 31.14 -0.09
CA GLU A 589 12.33 32.24 -0.95
C GLU A 589 13.07 32.32 -2.30
N HIS A 590 14.33 31.90 -2.31
CA HIS A 590 15.16 31.84 -3.51
C HIS A 590 14.88 30.65 -4.42
N LEU A 591 14.09 29.69 -3.95
CA LEU A 591 13.83 28.43 -4.68
C LEU A 591 12.68 28.62 -5.68
N SER A 592 12.86 28.09 -6.89
CA SER A 592 11.74 27.84 -7.78
C SER A 592 10.87 26.69 -7.23
N PHE A 593 9.58 26.70 -7.62
CA PHE A 593 8.62 25.71 -7.10
C PHE A 593 9.04 24.26 -7.38
N ASP A 594 9.65 23.96 -8.53
CA ASP A 594 10.11 22.64 -8.91
C ASP A 594 11.22 22.14 -7.96
N VAL A 595 12.20 22.98 -7.65
CA VAL A 595 13.24 22.69 -6.65
C VAL A 595 12.65 22.50 -5.27
N TRP A 596 11.70 23.35 -4.88
CA TRP A 596 11.05 23.24 -3.57
C TRP A 596 10.24 21.94 -3.45
N VAL A 597 9.43 21.59 -4.45
CA VAL A 597 8.65 20.34 -4.49
C VAL A 597 9.56 19.13 -4.41
N GLU A 598 10.67 19.12 -5.17
CA GLU A 598 11.64 18.02 -5.14
C GLU A 598 12.30 17.86 -3.76
N ASN A 599 12.45 18.96 -3.02
CA ASN A 599 13.05 18.97 -1.70
C ASN A 599 12.06 18.80 -0.54
N ILE A 600 10.77 18.55 -0.77
CA ILE A 600 9.83 18.21 0.30
C ILE A 600 10.38 16.99 1.05
N PRO A 601 10.61 17.10 2.39
CA PRO A 601 11.29 16.02 3.15
C PRO A 601 10.52 14.72 3.24
N PHE A 602 9.19 14.78 3.14
CA PHE A 602 8.31 13.62 3.21
C PHE A 602 8.04 13.09 1.80
N ASP A 603 8.45 11.87 1.53
CA ASP A 603 8.28 11.21 0.23
C ASP A 603 6.79 11.14 -0.17
N GLU A 604 5.90 10.85 0.79
CA GLU A 604 4.45 10.84 0.59
C GLU A 604 3.95 12.21 0.15
N THR A 605 4.31 13.28 0.86
CA THR A 605 3.83 14.64 0.55
C THR A 605 4.40 15.14 -0.78
N ARG A 606 5.66 14.83 -1.07
CA ARG A 606 6.29 15.17 -2.36
C ARG A 606 5.53 14.53 -3.52
N GLN A 607 5.26 13.22 -3.43
CA GLN A 607 4.49 12.51 -4.46
C GLN A 607 3.03 13.00 -4.52
N TYR A 608 2.43 13.32 -3.38
CA TYR A 608 1.09 13.88 -3.30
C TYR A 608 0.96 15.18 -4.10
N VAL A 609 1.86 16.14 -3.88
CA VAL A 609 1.85 17.42 -4.62
C VAL A 609 2.01 17.20 -6.11
N GLN A 610 2.97 16.37 -6.52
CA GLN A 610 3.20 16.02 -7.92
C GLN A 610 1.95 15.41 -8.58
N ASN A 611 1.30 14.46 -7.88
CA ASN A 611 0.08 13.83 -8.37
C ASN A 611 -1.09 14.81 -8.47
N VAL A 612 -1.34 15.62 -7.43
CA VAL A 612 -2.46 16.57 -7.41
C VAL A 612 -2.33 17.59 -8.54
N LEU A 613 -1.15 18.15 -8.76
CA LEU A 613 -0.93 19.09 -9.86
C LEU A 613 -1.13 18.42 -11.23
N THR A 614 -0.58 17.22 -11.42
CA THR A 614 -0.78 16.42 -12.63
C THR A 614 -2.25 16.11 -12.88
N TYR A 615 -2.97 15.66 -11.83
CA TYR A 615 -4.40 15.33 -11.93
C TYR A 615 -5.26 16.56 -12.20
N SER A 616 -4.86 17.74 -11.66
CA SER A 616 -5.55 19.01 -11.94
C SER A 616 -5.49 19.36 -13.44
N VAL A 617 -4.35 19.13 -14.10
CA VAL A 617 -4.25 19.28 -15.57
C VAL A 617 -5.21 18.35 -16.29
N ILE A 618 -5.22 17.06 -15.92
CA ILE A 618 -6.07 16.05 -16.56
C ILE A 618 -7.56 16.39 -16.37
N TYR A 619 -7.98 16.71 -15.13
CA TYR A 619 -9.37 17.09 -14.86
C TYR A 619 -9.76 18.43 -15.49
N GLY A 620 -8.82 19.37 -15.64
CA GLY A 620 -9.04 20.62 -16.37
C GLY A 620 -9.47 20.37 -17.82
N GLN A 621 -8.79 19.45 -18.50
CA GLN A 621 -9.18 19.01 -19.86
C GLN A 621 -10.55 18.32 -19.86
N LYS A 622 -10.81 17.40 -18.92
CA LYS A 622 -12.11 16.68 -18.83
C LYS A 622 -13.29 17.63 -18.49
N LEU A 623 -13.04 18.75 -17.87
CA LEU A 623 -14.03 19.78 -17.55
C LEU A 623 -14.17 20.84 -18.66
N ASN A 624 -13.39 20.76 -19.73
CA ASN A 624 -13.25 21.79 -20.77
C ASN A 624 -12.84 23.17 -20.22
N THR A 625 -12.05 23.17 -19.15
CA THR A 625 -11.46 24.33 -18.51
C THR A 625 -9.97 24.06 -18.24
N PRO A 626 -9.16 24.01 -19.31
CA PRO A 626 -7.72 23.65 -19.18
C PRO A 626 -7.01 24.49 -18.15
N GLN A 627 -6.16 23.87 -17.37
CA GLN A 627 -5.32 24.52 -16.37
C GLN A 627 -3.86 24.21 -16.66
N PRO A 628 -2.94 25.15 -16.47
CA PRO A 628 -1.52 24.86 -16.47
C PRO A 628 -1.16 24.01 -15.25
N LEU A 629 -0.01 23.34 -15.31
CA LEU A 629 0.52 22.61 -14.15
C LEU A 629 0.67 23.53 -12.94
N VAL A 630 1.26 24.71 -13.15
CA VAL A 630 1.35 25.79 -12.18
C VAL A 630 1.10 27.14 -12.86
N GLU A 631 0.41 28.03 -12.18
CA GLU A 631 0.21 29.40 -12.60
C GLU A 631 1.52 30.23 -12.43
N TRP A 632 1.59 31.36 -13.10
CA TRP A 632 2.79 32.19 -13.03
C TRP A 632 3.15 32.62 -11.60
N HIS A 633 2.16 33.04 -10.81
CA HIS A 633 2.34 33.47 -9.41
C HIS A 633 2.71 32.33 -8.45
N GLU A 634 2.53 31.05 -8.85
CA GLU A 634 2.87 29.87 -8.05
C GLU A 634 4.33 29.44 -8.22
N ARG A 635 5.06 30.04 -9.17
CA ARG A 635 6.42 29.60 -9.57
C ARG A 635 7.51 29.99 -8.58
N TYR A 636 7.30 31.07 -7.82
CA TYR A 636 8.22 31.58 -6.82
C TYR A 636 7.47 31.86 -5.53
N PHE A 637 8.13 31.77 -4.41
CA PHE A 637 7.53 31.97 -3.11
C PHE A 637 7.92 33.33 -2.55
N GLU A 638 6.92 34.10 -2.14
CA GLU A 638 7.16 35.35 -1.42
C GLU A 638 7.51 35.04 0.04
N SER A 639 8.33 35.88 0.68
CA SER A 639 8.60 35.78 2.13
C SER A 639 7.29 35.96 2.90
N GLN A 640 6.91 34.98 3.69
CA GLN A 640 5.71 34.98 4.53
C GLN A 640 6.01 35.54 5.92
#